data_6bdc5bca0f01cce6ea9aa6df137edccf
#
_entry.id   6bdc5bca0f01cce6ea9aa6df137edccf
#
_cell.length_a   1.000
_cell.length_b   1.000
_cell.length_c   1.000
_cell.angle_alpha   90.00
_cell.angle_beta   90.00
_cell.angle_gamma   90.00
#
_symmetry.space_group_name_H-M   'P 1'
#
loop_
_entity.id
_entity.type
_entity.pdbx_description
1 polymer ?
#
loop_
_entity_poly.entity_id
_entity_poly.type
_entity_poly.pdbx_seq_one_letter_code
_entity_poly.pdbx_strand_id
1 'polypeptide(L)'
;MAVVGGGPGGLYAAALLKRSDPAREVTVWERNAPSDTFGFGVVLSDETLGGIGDADPAVHEALTRDLVRWDDIDVVHRGHRTTSTGHGFAALGRRRLLEILRTRCAELDVRLRFRTEAPPAADLAATHDLVVAADGVHSRTREAHAEHFRPRITTHRCRYVWLAADFPFEAFRFEIAETRHGVMQLHAYPYEADASTVIVEMREEVWRAAGFDMMDEAESAARCARIFTEALGGRTLRSHRSAWTAFRTVVNTHWSYGNTVLIGDAAHTAHFSIGSGTKLAVEDAVSLVRALDTHPALPEALTAYETERRPLVESTQRAAAASLRWFEDLAEHVDRPPRRFAFDLLTRSRRVTHANLRLRDPSFTATVERDFGCPPGTPPMFTPLRLRGLTLRNRIVVSPMDMYVAEDGVPGDFHLVHLGSRALGGAGLVMTEMVCVSPEGRITPGCTGLWNDGQADAWARITAFVHERAPGTALGVQLGHAGRKGSTRRMWEGIDQPLPTGNWPLVAASPLPYRPGVNQVPRALDRTGLTAVREEFTAAARRAARSGFDLLELHCAHGYLLSGFLSPLTNHRTDRYGGDLHGRLRFPLEVFDAVREVWPEDRPATVRISATDWAEGGTTEEEAVAVARAFAEHGADAVDVSTGQVVPHETPAYGRSYQTPHADRIRNGAGVPVIAVGAISSWDDVNSLLLAGRADLCALARPHLYDPHWTLHAAAEQGYEGPAAPWPAPYRAGNRPPPTGRRA
;
A
#
# COMPACT_ATOMS: atom_id res chain seq x y z
N MET A 1 7.75 -40.65 -2.92
CA MET A 1 7.22 -39.31 -2.91
C MET A 1 6.68 -38.94 -4.28
N ALA A 2 5.58 -38.23 -4.36
CA ALA A 2 4.94 -37.77 -5.58
C ALA A 2 5.09 -36.25 -5.74
N VAL A 3 5.46 -35.77 -6.92
CA VAL A 3 5.46 -34.35 -7.27
C VAL A 3 4.52 -34.15 -8.46
N VAL A 4 3.49 -33.32 -8.28
CA VAL A 4 2.49 -33.02 -9.29
C VAL A 4 2.81 -31.68 -9.94
N GLY A 5 3.22 -31.70 -11.20
CA GLY A 5 3.65 -30.53 -11.98
C GLY A 5 5.15 -30.48 -12.22
N GLY A 6 5.54 -30.43 -13.50
CA GLY A 6 6.94 -30.32 -13.99
C GLY A 6 7.38 -28.88 -14.29
N GLY A 7 6.81 -27.90 -13.59
CA GLY A 7 7.28 -26.53 -13.60
C GLY A 7 8.57 -26.32 -12.79
N PRO A 8 9.15 -25.10 -12.78
CA PRO A 8 10.41 -24.83 -12.09
C PRO A 8 10.40 -25.26 -10.61
N GLY A 9 9.35 -24.94 -9.88
CA GLY A 9 9.23 -25.31 -8.45
C GLY A 9 9.15 -26.82 -8.24
N GLY A 10 8.34 -27.55 -9.06
CA GLY A 10 8.18 -28.99 -8.93
C GLY A 10 9.44 -29.78 -9.31
N LEU A 11 10.10 -29.43 -10.43
CA LEU A 11 11.37 -30.07 -10.82
C LEU A 11 12.47 -29.78 -9.79
N TYR A 12 12.56 -28.56 -9.29
CA TYR A 12 13.59 -28.21 -8.31
C TYR A 12 13.33 -28.90 -6.96
N ALA A 13 12.08 -28.95 -6.50
CA ALA A 13 11.70 -29.70 -5.31
C ALA A 13 12.06 -31.20 -5.45
N ALA A 14 11.75 -31.81 -6.60
CA ALA A 14 12.08 -33.20 -6.87
C ALA A 14 13.60 -33.47 -6.84
N ALA A 15 14.39 -32.60 -7.48
CA ALA A 15 15.85 -32.68 -7.46
C ALA A 15 16.40 -32.55 -6.03
N LEU A 16 15.94 -31.55 -5.25
CA LEU A 16 16.39 -31.34 -3.89
C LEU A 16 15.99 -32.49 -2.96
N LEU A 17 14.75 -33.01 -3.06
CA LEU A 17 14.30 -34.19 -2.29
C LEU A 17 15.19 -35.39 -2.50
N LYS A 18 15.56 -35.66 -3.76
CA LYS A 18 16.42 -36.78 -4.11
C LYS A 18 17.88 -36.54 -3.71
N ARG A 19 18.35 -35.29 -3.83
CA ARG A 19 19.71 -34.90 -3.44
C ARG A 19 19.93 -35.00 -1.94
N SER A 20 18.97 -34.59 -1.12
CA SER A 20 19.09 -34.61 0.35
C SER A 20 19.07 -36.04 0.91
N ASP A 21 18.34 -36.95 0.26
CA ASP A 21 18.34 -38.36 0.59
C ASP A 21 18.22 -39.23 -0.67
N PRO A 22 19.34 -39.80 -1.14
CA PRO A 22 19.35 -40.64 -2.35
C PRO A 22 18.48 -41.95 -2.25
N ALA A 23 18.06 -42.36 -1.07
CA ALA A 23 17.16 -43.49 -0.89
C ALA A 23 15.70 -43.16 -1.23
N ARG A 24 15.32 -41.87 -1.23
CA ARG A 24 13.94 -41.46 -1.57
C ARG A 24 13.60 -41.81 -3.02
N GLU A 25 12.48 -42.46 -3.23
CA GLU A 25 11.88 -42.62 -4.53
C GLU A 25 11.01 -41.44 -4.87
N VAL A 26 11.42 -40.62 -5.90
CA VAL A 26 10.71 -39.42 -6.29
C VAL A 26 10.22 -39.54 -7.73
N THR A 27 8.92 -39.34 -7.94
CA THR A 27 8.29 -39.34 -9.26
C THR A 27 7.61 -38.00 -9.52
N VAL A 28 7.89 -37.38 -10.67
CA VAL A 28 7.25 -36.17 -11.15
C VAL A 28 6.26 -36.52 -12.26
N TRP A 29 5.02 -36.02 -12.14
CA TRP A 29 4.00 -36.11 -13.19
C TRP A 29 3.82 -34.75 -13.88
N GLU A 30 3.95 -34.71 -15.20
CA GLU A 30 3.74 -33.52 -16.01
C GLU A 30 2.88 -33.87 -17.24
N ARG A 31 1.72 -33.20 -17.37
CA ARG A 31 0.78 -33.43 -18.46
C ARG A 31 1.28 -32.97 -19.82
N ASN A 32 2.14 -31.96 -19.85
CA ASN A 32 2.70 -31.39 -21.07
C ASN A 32 3.94 -32.16 -21.55
N ALA A 33 4.37 -31.88 -22.77
CA ALA A 33 5.61 -32.41 -23.30
C ALA A 33 6.84 -31.71 -22.67
N PRO A 34 8.03 -32.34 -22.65
CA PRO A 34 9.24 -31.70 -22.12
C PRO A 34 9.61 -30.38 -22.82
N SER A 35 9.25 -30.24 -24.09
CA SER A 35 9.50 -29.02 -24.88
C SER A 35 8.51 -27.90 -24.65
N ASP A 36 7.38 -28.21 -24.01
CA ASP A 36 6.30 -27.23 -23.81
C ASP A 36 6.65 -26.28 -22.67
N THR A 37 6.52 -24.99 -22.95
CA THR A 37 6.70 -23.94 -21.95
C THR A 37 5.72 -22.81 -22.21
N PHE A 38 5.34 -22.10 -21.15
CA PHE A 38 4.51 -20.91 -21.21
C PHE A 38 5.36 -19.70 -20.80
N GLY A 39 5.36 -18.64 -21.62
CA GLY A 39 6.23 -17.48 -21.47
C GLY A 39 7.65 -17.73 -21.99
N PHE A 40 8.49 -16.71 -21.95
CA PHE A 40 9.78 -16.70 -22.63
C PHE A 40 10.96 -16.61 -21.65
N GLY A 41 11.17 -15.47 -20.99
CA GLY A 41 12.25 -15.25 -20.05
C GLY A 41 11.81 -15.31 -18.59
N VAL A 42 12.75 -15.66 -17.71
CA VAL A 42 12.58 -15.65 -16.25
C VAL A 42 13.65 -14.74 -15.66
N VAL A 43 13.22 -13.75 -14.86
CA VAL A 43 14.13 -12.87 -14.13
C VAL A 43 14.43 -13.48 -12.77
N LEU A 44 15.70 -13.50 -12.38
CA LEU A 44 16.21 -13.98 -11.11
C LEU A 44 16.99 -12.85 -10.40
N SER A 45 16.88 -12.75 -9.09
CA SER A 45 17.69 -11.87 -8.28
C SER A 45 18.95 -12.59 -7.78
N ASP A 46 19.98 -11.84 -7.44
CA ASP A 46 21.19 -12.39 -6.84
C ASP A 46 20.92 -13.16 -5.54
N GLU A 47 19.94 -12.70 -4.73
CA GLU A 47 19.48 -13.41 -3.53
C GLU A 47 18.93 -14.81 -3.87
N THR A 48 18.12 -14.92 -4.93
CA THR A 48 17.58 -16.21 -5.40
C THR A 48 18.68 -17.12 -5.91
N LEU A 49 19.61 -16.57 -6.69
CA LEU A 49 20.77 -17.31 -7.20
C LEU A 49 21.66 -17.80 -6.05
N GLY A 50 21.91 -16.98 -5.04
CA GLY A 50 22.63 -17.36 -3.83
C GLY A 50 21.97 -18.52 -3.09
N GLY A 51 20.64 -18.44 -2.87
CA GLY A 51 19.86 -19.51 -2.24
C GLY A 51 19.88 -20.82 -3.04
N ILE A 52 19.88 -20.74 -4.39
CA ILE A 52 20.07 -21.93 -5.26
C ILE A 52 21.48 -22.48 -5.07
N GLY A 53 22.51 -21.60 -5.00
CA GLY A 53 23.91 -22.00 -4.82
C GLY A 53 24.15 -22.77 -3.52
N ASP A 54 23.54 -22.33 -2.45
CA ASP A 54 23.59 -23.01 -1.14
C ASP A 54 22.86 -24.36 -1.18
N ALA A 55 21.72 -24.43 -1.86
CA ALA A 55 20.90 -25.64 -1.93
C ALA A 55 21.40 -26.67 -2.95
N ASP A 56 21.84 -26.26 -4.14
CA ASP A 56 22.40 -27.11 -5.20
C ASP A 56 23.41 -26.36 -6.06
N PRO A 57 24.73 -26.43 -5.73
CA PRO A 57 25.78 -25.77 -6.48
C PRO A 57 25.84 -26.12 -7.97
N ALA A 58 25.46 -27.34 -8.35
CA ALA A 58 25.49 -27.80 -9.75
C ALA A 58 24.40 -27.05 -10.58
N VAL A 59 23.21 -26.88 -10.04
CA VAL A 59 22.15 -26.08 -10.66
C VAL A 59 22.57 -24.62 -10.75
N HIS A 60 23.15 -24.06 -9.70
CA HIS A 60 23.64 -22.67 -9.69
C HIS A 60 24.69 -22.43 -10.78
N GLU A 61 25.68 -23.33 -10.90
CA GLU A 61 26.72 -23.23 -11.93
C GLU A 61 26.13 -23.29 -13.34
N ALA A 62 25.19 -24.22 -13.57
CA ALA A 62 24.52 -24.35 -14.85
C ALA A 62 23.69 -23.12 -15.24
N LEU A 63 22.97 -22.54 -14.26
CA LEU A 63 22.21 -21.31 -14.46
C LEU A 63 23.13 -20.13 -14.77
N THR A 64 24.19 -19.95 -13.98
CA THR A 64 25.07 -18.78 -14.06
C THR A 64 25.78 -18.66 -15.42
N ARG A 65 26.05 -19.79 -16.11
CA ARG A 65 26.65 -19.80 -17.45
C ARG A 65 25.78 -19.16 -18.53
N ASP A 66 24.45 -19.24 -18.37
CA ASP A 66 23.49 -18.85 -19.41
C ASP A 66 22.73 -17.57 -19.10
N LEU A 67 23.05 -16.89 -17.96
CA LEU A 67 22.39 -15.66 -17.57
C LEU A 67 22.78 -14.47 -18.43
N VAL A 68 21.77 -13.75 -18.90
CA VAL A 68 21.92 -12.38 -19.40
C VAL A 68 21.75 -11.41 -18.24
N ARG A 69 22.66 -10.42 -18.12
CA ARG A 69 22.68 -9.44 -17.03
C ARG A 69 22.55 -8.03 -17.56
N TRP A 70 21.86 -7.16 -16.81
CA TRP A 70 21.76 -5.73 -17.07
C TRP A 70 21.47 -4.98 -15.78
N ASP A 71 21.76 -3.67 -15.77
CA ASP A 71 21.63 -2.83 -14.57
C ASP A 71 20.55 -1.77 -14.70
N ASP A 72 20.10 -1.46 -15.89
CA ASP A 72 19.27 -0.31 -16.18
C ASP A 72 17.79 -0.65 -16.27
N ILE A 73 16.97 0.32 -15.83
CA ILE A 73 15.53 0.39 -16.13
C ILE A 73 15.27 1.65 -16.93
N ASP A 74 14.69 1.47 -18.12
CA ASP A 74 14.17 2.54 -18.96
C ASP A 74 12.66 2.70 -18.76
N VAL A 75 12.24 3.91 -18.50
CA VAL A 75 10.82 4.29 -18.49
C VAL A 75 10.60 5.29 -19.63
N VAL A 76 9.80 4.89 -20.63
CA VAL A 76 9.42 5.76 -21.74
C VAL A 76 7.97 6.18 -21.54
N HIS A 77 7.80 7.48 -21.39
CA HIS A 77 6.52 8.11 -21.14
C HIS A 77 6.41 9.43 -21.92
N ARG A 78 5.39 9.56 -22.77
CA ARG A 78 5.16 10.75 -23.63
C ARG A 78 6.40 11.14 -24.46
N GLY A 79 7.05 10.16 -25.05
CA GLY A 79 8.27 10.35 -25.86
C GLY A 79 9.55 10.66 -25.08
N HIS A 80 9.48 10.75 -23.75
CA HIS A 80 10.65 10.97 -22.90
C HIS A 80 11.13 9.65 -22.30
N ARG A 81 12.41 9.30 -22.58
CA ARG A 81 13.10 8.17 -21.95
C ARG A 81 13.80 8.64 -20.68
N THR A 82 13.47 8.01 -19.57
CA THR A 82 14.13 8.21 -18.28
C THR A 82 14.77 6.90 -17.86
N THR A 83 16.10 6.90 -17.71
CA THR A 83 16.87 5.73 -17.30
C THR A 83 17.24 5.84 -15.83
N SER A 84 17.10 4.73 -15.10
CA SER A 84 17.67 4.57 -13.74
C SER A 84 18.56 3.34 -13.75
N THR A 85 19.74 3.43 -13.13
CA THR A 85 20.78 2.40 -13.16
C THR A 85 20.99 1.71 -11.80
N GLY A 86 21.87 0.70 -11.74
CA GLY A 86 22.28 0.03 -10.51
C GLY A 86 21.23 -0.94 -9.94
N HIS A 87 20.31 -1.45 -10.77
CA HIS A 87 19.24 -2.33 -10.30
C HIS A 87 19.65 -3.80 -10.19
N GLY A 88 20.66 -4.26 -10.97
CA GLY A 88 21.19 -5.61 -10.91
C GLY A 88 20.18 -6.69 -11.26
N PHE A 89 19.90 -6.89 -12.54
CA PHE A 89 19.01 -7.93 -13.02
C PHE A 89 19.77 -9.06 -13.72
N ALA A 90 19.24 -10.28 -13.61
CA ALA A 90 19.66 -11.41 -14.37
C ALA A 90 18.46 -12.18 -14.91
N ALA A 91 18.53 -12.67 -16.14
CA ALA A 91 17.49 -13.51 -16.69
C ALA A 91 18.05 -14.62 -17.57
N LEU A 92 17.23 -15.64 -17.79
CA LEU A 92 17.49 -16.68 -18.78
C LEU A 92 16.19 -17.15 -19.41
N GLY A 93 16.30 -17.81 -20.57
CA GLY A 93 15.16 -18.42 -21.24
C GLY A 93 14.48 -19.48 -20.35
N ARG A 94 13.14 -19.41 -20.21
CA ARG A 94 12.37 -20.37 -19.41
C ARG A 94 12.57 -21.81 -19.87
N ARG A 95 12.71 -22.04 -21.18
CA ARG A 95 13.04 -23.35 -21.74
C ARG A 95 14.36 -23.85 -21.17
N ARG A 96 15.38 -23.00 -21.16
CA ARG A 96 16.70 -23.34 -20.66
C ARG A 96 16.70 -23.65 -19.16
N LEU A 97 15.98 -22.87 -18.36
CA LEU A 97 15.76 -23.16 -16.93
C LEU A 97 15.18 -24.58 -16.73
N LEU A 98 14.13 -24.92 -17.49
CA LEU A 98 13.50 -26.24 -17.38
C LEU A 98 14.42 -27.37 -17.86
N GLU A 99 15.26 -27.14 -18.87
CA GLU A 99 16.28 -28.10 -19.34
C GLU A 99 17.32 -28.39 -18.25
N ILE A 100 17.86 -27.35 -17.61
CA ILE A 100 18.82 -27.47 -16.51
C ILE A 100 18.21 -28.30 -15.36
N LEU A 101 17.00 -27.97 -14.94
CA LEU A 101 16.34 -28.68 -13.86
C LEU A 101 16.00 -30.15 -14.21
N ARG A 102 15.59 -30.43 -15.45
CA ARG A 102 15.35 -31.81 -15.93
C ARG A 102 16.63 -32.63 -15.99
N THR A 103 17.71 -32.03 -16.50
CA THR A 103 19.02 -32.67 -16.50
C THR A 103 19.45 -33.03 -15.10
N ARG A 104 19.27 -32.10 -14.14
CA ARG A 104 19.57 -32.34 -12.73
C ARG A 104 18.72 -33.45 -12.12
N CYS A 105 17.42 -33.48 -12.43
CA CYS A 105 16.54 -34.58 -12.03
C CYS A 105 17.01 -35.94 -12.57
N ALA A 106 17.43 -35.99 -13.84
CA ALA A 106 17.93 -37.23 -14.46
C ALA A 106 19.26 -37.70 -13.84
N GLU A 107 20.20 -36.79 -13.55
CA GLU A 107 21.46 -37.09 -12.84
C GLU A 107 21.23 -37.69 -11.44
N LEU A 108 20.13 -37.32 -10.81
CA LEU A 108 19.74 -37.76 -9.47
C LEU A 108 18.77 -38.97 -9.46
N ASP A 109 18.49 -39.59 -10.61
CA ASP A 109 17.54 -40.70 -10.75
C ASP A 109 16.09 -40.38 -10.33
N VAL A 110 15.65 -39.13 -10.53
CA VAL A 110 14.23 -38.76 -10.36
C VAL A 110 13.43 -39.31 -11.55
N ARG A 111 12.31 -39.99 -11.30
CA ARG A 111 11.42 -40.51 -12.34
C ARG A 111 10.56 -39.40 -12.92
N LEU A 112 10.80 -38.98 -14.18
CA LEU A 112 10.03 -37.94 -14.88
C LEU A 112 8.99 -38.58 -15.81
N ARG A 113 7.70 -38.31 -15.58
CA ARG A 113 6.56 -38.78 -16.38
C ARG A 113 5.92 -37.61 -17.11
N PHE A 114 6.44 -37.29 -18.30
CA PHE A 114 5.85 -36.28 -19.18
C PHE A 114 4.68 -36.85 -19.98
N ARG A 115 3.81 -35.95 -20.51
CA ARG A 115 2.57 -36.28 -21.24
C ARG A 115 1.67 -37.22 -20.44
N THR A 116 1.76 -37.13 -19.12
CA THR A 116 1.06 -38.02 -18.20
C THR A 116 0.36 -37.17 -17.15
N GLU A 117 -0.95 -37.28 -17.13
CA GLU A 117 -1.73 -36.64 -16.08
C GLU A 117 -1.48 -37.36 -14.74
N ALA A 118 -1.31 -36.58 -13.68
CA ALA A 118 -1.13 -37.16 -12.33
C ALA A 118 -2.40 -37.90 -11.90
N PRO A 119 -2.27 -39.03 -11.18
CA PRO A 119 -3.41 -39.66 -10.52
C PRO A 119 -4.16 -38.67 -9.61
N PRO A 120 -5.41 -38.94 -9.26
CA PRO A 120 -6.16 -38.12 -8.29
C PRO A 120 -5.37 -37.93 -6.99
N ALA A 121 -5.51 -36.74 -6.37
CA ALA A 121 -4.75 -36.37 -5.18
C ALA A 121 -4.94 -37.39 -4.02
N ALA A 122 -6.15 -37.95 -3.86
CA ALA A 122 -6.44 -38.96 -2.85
C ALA A 122 -5.68 -40.29 -3.09
N ASP A 123 -5.55 -40.70 -4.35
CA ASP A 123 -4.83 -41.93 -4.72
C ASP A 123 -3.32 -41.77 -4.50
N LEU A 124 -2.79 -40.58 -4.82
CA LEU A 124 -1.39 -40.25 -4.54
C LEU A 124 -1.13 -40.21 -3.04
N ALA A 125 -2.01 -39.60 -2.27
CA ALA A 125 -1.88 -39.50 -0.82
C ALA A 125 -1.94 -40.90 -0.13
N ALA A 126 -2.73 -41.81 -0.68
CA ALA A 126 -2.84 -43.19 -0.16
C ALA A 126 -1.61 -44.07 -0.49
N THR A 127 -0.84 -43.75 -1.51
CA THR A 127 0.25 -44.59 -2.06
C THR A 127 1.66 -44.03 -1.88
N HIS A 128 1.77 -42.77 -1.42
CA HIS A 128 3.04 -42.10 -1.25
C HIS A 128 3.15 -41.45 0.14
N ASP A 129 4.33 -41.41 0.72
CA ASP A 129 4.56 -40.77 2.02
C ASP A 129 4.38 -39.24 1.97
N LEU A 130 4.66 -38.63 0.82
CA LEU A 130 4.52 -37.17 0.61
C LEU A 130 4.04 -36.90 -0.81
N VAL A 131 3.07 -36.01 -0.94
CA VAL A 131 2.59 -35.43 -2.21
C VAL A 131 2.90 -33.94 -2.23
N VAL A 132 3.75 -33.50 -3.16
CA VAL A 132 4.09 -32.10 -3.42
C VAL A 132 3.27 -31.60 -4.61
N ALA A 133 2.30 -30.75 -4.37
CA ALA A 133 1.49 -30.14 -5.41
C ALA A 133 2.14 -28.85 -5.92
N ALA A 134 2.72 -28.91 -7.10
CA ALA A 134 3.33 -27.83 -7.87
C ALA A 134 2.62 -27.63 -9.23
N ASP A 135 1.32 -27.92 -9.27
CA ASP A 135 0.47 -27.98 -10.48
C ASP A 135 -0.11 -26.61 -10.89
N GLY A 136 0.45 -25.53 -10.36
CA GLY A 136 0.29 -24.17 -10.84
C GLY A 136 -1.00 -23.46 -10.40
N VAL A 137 -1.28 -22.32 -10.99
CA VAL A 137 -2.41 -21.43 -10.63
C VAL A 137 -3.78 -22.13 -10.72
N HIS A 138 -3.92 -23.10 -11.60
CA HIS A 138 -5.12 -23.93 -11.78
C HIS A 138 -5.00 -25.30 -11.09
N SER A 139 -4.35 -25.36 -9.94
CA SER A 139 -4.08 -26.57 -9.19
C SER A 139 -5.36 -27.39 -8.93
N ARG A 140 -5.39 -28.58 -9.50
CA ARG A 140 -6.44 -29.57 -9.23
C ARG A 140 -6.31 -30.19 -7.85
N THR A 141 -5.07 -30.30 -7.36
CA THR A 141 -4.80 -30.81 -6.00
C THR A 141 -5.37 -29.86 -4.96
N ARG A 142 -5.18 -28.54 -5.13
CA ARG A 142 -5.79 -27.50 -4.28
C ARG A 142 -7.31 -27.56 -4.35
N GLU A 143 -7.88 -27.71 -5.54
CA GLU A 143 -9.32 -27.77 -5.74
C GLU A 143 -9.95 -29.00 -5.10
N ALA A 144 -9.32 -30.16 -5.24
CA ALA A 144 -9.77 -31.43 -4.65
C ALA A 144 -9.84 -31.39 -3.11
N HIS A 145 -9.05 -30.55 -2.47
CA HIS A 145 -8.99 -30.35 -1.02
C HIS A 145 -9.33 -28.91 -0.59
N ALA A 146 -10.22 -28.23 -1.35
CA ALA A 146 -10.56 -26.82 -1.11
C ALA A 146 -11.12 -26.55 0.30
N GLU A 147 -11.83 -27.49 0.91
CA GLU A 147 -12.35 -27.36 2.28
C GLU A 147 -11.22 -27.20 3.31
N HIS A 148 -10.06 -27.81 3.08
CA HIS A 148 -8.90 -27.76 3.96
C HIS A 148 -7.99 -26.57 3.63
N PHE A 149 -7.61 -26.39 2.37
CA PHE A 149 -6.74 -25.30 1.95
C PHE A 149 -7.43 -23.93 2.00
N ARG A 150 -8.75 -23.88 1.88
CA ARG A 150 -9.59 -22.67 1.89
C ARG A 150 -9.05 -21.58 0.98
N PRO A 151 -8.95 -21.84 -0.34
CA PRO A 151 -8.41 -20.89 -1.30
C PRO A 151 -9.32 -19.67 -1.44
N ARG A 152 -8.68 -18.50 -1.50
CA ARG A 152 -9.29 -17.25 -1.97
C ARG A 152 -8.61 -16.86 -3.26
N ILE A 153 -9.36 -16.80 -4.35
CA ILE A 153 -8.86 -16.49 -5.69
C ILE A 153 -9.51 -15.19 -6.15
N THR A 154 -8.68 -14.18 -6.43
CA THR A 154 -9.14 -12.88 -6.94
C THR A 154 -8.64 -12.70 -8.37
N THR A 155 -9.55 -12.46 -9.32
CA THR A 155 -9.22 -12.11 -10.70
C THR A 155 -9.14 -10.58 -10.83
N HIS A 156 -8.08 -10.10 -11.44
CA HIS A 156 -7.77 -8.67 -11.55
C HIS A 156 -8.27 -8.06 -12.87
N ARG A 157 -8.23 -6.72 -12.93
CA ARG A 157 -8.90 -5.92 -13.98
C ARG A 157 -8.12 -5.83 -15.28
N CYS A 158 -6.79 -6.02 -15.25
CA CYS A 158 -5.98 -5.95 -16.45
C CYS A 158 -5.95 -7.26 -17.22
N ARG A 159 -5.86 -7.15 -18.54
CA ARG A 159 -5.53 -8.23 -19.46
C ARG A 159 -4.08 -8.09 -19.88
N TYR A 160 -3.36 -9.19 -19.94
CA TYR A 160 -1.96 -9.21 -20.41
C TYR A 160 -1.70 -10.38 -21.35
N VAL A 161 -0.67 -10.20 -22.19
CA VAL A 161 -0.18 -11.23 -23.10
C VAL A 161 1.35 -11.28 -23.06
N TRP A 162 1.91 -12.49 -23.10
CA TRP A 162 3.35 -12.73 -23.20
C TRP A 162 3.74 -12.92 -24.66
N LEU A 163 4.68 -12.11 -25.14
CA LEU A 163 5.23 -12.13 -26.48
C LEU A 163 6.76 -12.15 -26.41
N ALA A 164 7.43 -12.35 -27.54
CA ALA A 164 8.87 -12.22 -27.65
C ALA A 164 9.28 -11.33 -28.84
N ALA A 165 10.42 -10.65 -28.68
CA ALA A 165 11.09 -9.92 -29.72
C ALA A 165 12.40 -10.62 -30.07
N ASP A 166 12.74 -10.68 -31.38
CA ASP A 166 13.98 -11.29 -31.90
C ASP A 166 15.13 -10.29 -31.92
N PHE A 167 15.31 -9.60 -30.81
CA PHE A 167 16.42 -8.72 -30.50
C PHE A 167 16.48 -8.47 -28.99
N PRO A 168 17.68 -8.20 -28.44
CA PRO A 168 17.79 -7.86 -27.01
C PRO A 168 17.46 -6.40 -26.79
N PHE A 169 16.61 -6.13 -25.77
CA PHE A 169 16.58 -4.82 -25.13
C PHE A 169 17.84 -4.66 -24.25
N GLU A 170 18.39 -3.45 -24.18
CA GLU A 170 19.59 -3.16 -23.38
C GLU A 170 19.30 -3.02 -21.89
N ALA A 171 18.04 -2.78 -21.55
CA ALA A 171 17.54 -2.50 -20.21
C ALA A 171 16.20 -3.19 -19.96
N PHE A 172 15.74 -3.23 -18.72
CA PHE A 172 14.34 -3.48 -18.45
C PHE A 172 13.54 -2.25 -18.89
N ARG A 173 12.67 -2.41 -19.87
CA ARG A 173 11.93 -1.31 -20.46
C ARG A 173 10.46 -1.32 -20.06
N PHE A 174 10.00 -0.18 -19.54
CA PHE A 174 8.60 0.17 -19.44
C PHE A 174 8.27 1.21 -20.50
N GLU A 175 7.28 0.96 -21.34
CA GLU A 175 6.81 1.94 -22.31
C GLU A 175 5.31 2.09 -22.24
N ILE A 176 4.86 3.35 -22.15
CA ILE A 176 3.46 3.72 -21.98
C ILE A 176 2.94 4.31 -23.28
N ALA A 177 1.90 3.70 -23.82
CA ALA A 177 1.19 4.17 -25.00
C ALA A 177 -0.19 4.71 -24.64
N GLU A 178 -0.38 6.02 -24.83
CA GLU A 178 -1.69 6.66 -24.76
C GLU A 178 -2.37 6.53 -26.13
N THR A 179 -3.48 5.80 -26.18
CA THR A 179 -4.22 5.54 -27.44
C THR A 179 -5.62 6.11 -27.37
N ARG A 180 -6.30 6.18 -28.52
CA ARG A 180 -7.72 6.56 -28.56
C ARG A 180 -8.65 5.62 -27.77
N HIS A 181 -8.19 4.43 -27.42
CA HIS A 181 -8.93 3.43 -26.68
C HIS A 181 -8.62 3.45 -25.18
N GLY A 182 -7.58 4.17 -24.76
CA GLY A 182 -7.06 4.27 -23.40
C GLY A 182 -5.57 3.97 -23.34
N VAL A 183 -5.06 3.80 -22.12
CA VAL A 183 -3.64 3.62 -21.84
C VAL A 183 -3.27 2.13 -21.90
N MET A 184 -2.16 1.83 -22.57
CA MET A 184 -1.56 0.49 -22.68
C MET A 184 -0.10 0.57 -22.25
N GLN A 185 0.44 -0.51 -21.74
CA GLN A 185 1.81 -0.57 -21.29
C GLN A 185 2.54 -1.80 -21.86
N LEU A 186 3.84 -1.62 -22.09
CA LEU A 186 4.77 -2.65 -22.48
C LEU A 186 5.84 -2.80 -21.40
N HIS A 187 6.11 -4.06 -21.01
CA HIS A 187 7.25 -4.45 -20.20
C HIS A 187 8.17 -5.33 -21.05
N ALA A 188 9.42 -4.96 -21.19
CA ALA A 188 10.35 -5.76 -21.97
C ALA A 188 11.70 -5.92 -21.26
N TYR A 189 12.32 -7.09 -21.40
CA TYR A 189 13.64 -7.37 -20.86
C TYR A 189 14.34 -8.48 -21.65
N PRO A 190 15.67 -8.46 -21.79
CA PRO A 190 16.41 -9.52 -22.47
C PRO A 190 16.41 -10.80 -21.64
N TYR A 191 16.40 -11.97 -22.32
CA TYR A 191 16.56 -13.27 -21.67
C TYR A 191 17.54 -14.19 -22.39
N GLU A 192 17.94 -13.83 -23.60
CA GLU A 192 19.00 -14.43 -24.43
C GLU A 192 19.75 -13.32 -25.14
N ALA A 193 20.89 -13.64 -25.71
CA ALA A 193 21.74 -12.66 -26.40
C ALA A 193 21.06 -11.95 -27.60
N ASP A 194 20.07 -12.60 -28.20
CA ASP A 194 19.35 -12.15 -29.39
C ASP A 194 17.81 -12.08 -29.19
N ALA A 195 17.33 -12.25 -27.98
CA ALA A 195 15.89 -12.28 -27.72
C ALA A 195 15.48 -11.59 -26.43
N SER A 196 14.28 -11.02 -26.45
CA SER A 196 13.64 -10.38 -25.28
C SER A 196 12.21 -10.85 -25.06
N THR A 197 11.82 -10.94 -23.80
CA THR A 197 10.41 -11.02 -23.40
C THR A 197 9.74 -9.67 -23.59
N VAL A 198 8.52 -9.67 -24.12
CA VAL A 198 7.64 -8.51 -24.22
C VAL A 198 6.30 -8.87 -23.64
N ILE A 199 5.88 -8.15 -22.60
CA ILE A 199 4.55 -8.30 -22.01
C ILE A 199 3.78 -7.02 -22.33
N VAL A 200 2.59 -7.18 -22.91
CA VAL A 200 1.67 -6.05 -23.12
C VAL A 200 0.51 -6.22 -22.13
N GLU A 201 0.19 -5.15 -21.39
CA GLU A 201 -0.84 -5.15 -20.37
C GLU A 201 -1.71 -3.90 -20.49
N MET A 202 -3.01 -4.03 -20.23
CA MET A 202 -3.98 -2.95 -20.22
C MET A 202 -5.24 -3.34 -19.46
N ARG A 203 -6.05 -2.38 -19.10
CA ARG A 203 -7.39 -2.60 -18.52
C ARG A 203 -8.28 -3.38 -19.48
N GLU A 204 -9.17 -4.22 -18.95
CA GLU A 204 -10.08 -5.04 -19.76
C GLU A 204 -10.95 -4.20 -20.69
N GLU A 205 -11.45 -3.05 -20.23
CA GLU A 205 -12.23 -2.13 -21.06
C GLU A 205 -11.43 -1.56 -22.24
N VAL A 206 -10.13 -1.28 -22.04
CA VAL A 206 -9.22 -0.82 -23.10
C VAL A 206 -8.94 -1.95 -24.09
N TRP A 207 -8.72 -3.16 -23.59
CA TRP A 207 -8.51 -4.37 -24.38
C TRP A 207 -9.70 -4.66 -25.32
N ARG A 208 -10.94 -4.58 -24.80
CA ARG A 208 -12.16 -4.74 -25.60
C ARG A 208 -12.36 -3.59 -26.58
N ALA A 209 -12.22 -2.34 -26.14
CA ALA A 209 -12.36 -1.18 -27.00
C ALA A 209 -11.35 -1.16 -28.16
N ALA A 210 -10.18 -1.73 -27.94
CA ALA A 210 -9.15 -1.92 -28.98
C ALA A 210 -9.41 -3.16 -29.87
N GLY A 211 -10.44 -3.97 -29.60
CA GLY A 211 -10.86 -5.12 -30.38
C GLY A 211 -9.96 -6.36 -30.24
N PHE A 212 -9.15 -6.45 -29.21
CA PHE A 212 -8.25 -7.60 -28.99
C PHE A 212 -9.02 -8.89 -28.65
N ASP A 213 -10.25 -8.78 -28.16
CA ASP A 213 -11.16 -9.89 -27.85
C ASP A 213 -11.63 -10.65 -29.09
N MET A 214 -11.54 -10.02 -30.28
CA MET A 214 -11.96 -10.58 -31.55
C MET A 214 -10.78 -11.03 -32.43
N MET A 215 -9.54 -10.87 -31.94
CA MET A 215 -8.31 -11.17 -32.71
C MET A 215 -7.75 -12.54 -32.35
N ASP A 216 -7.19 -13.21 -33.35
CA ASP A 216 -6.35 -14.36 -33.09
C ASP A 216 -4.97 -13.98 -32.54
N GLU A 217 -4.15 -14.98 -32.23
CA GLU A 217 -2.83 -14.80 -31.62
C GLU A 217 -1.89 -13.96 -32.52
N ALA A 218 -1.88 -14.20 -33.83
CA ALA A 218 -1.01 -13.50 -34.78
C ALA A 218 -1.46 -12.06 -35.00
N GLU A 219 -2.77 -11.84 -35.14
CA GLU A 219 -3.36 -10.51 -35.27
C GLU A 219 -3.10 -9.65 -34.03
N SER A 220 -3.25 -10.24 -32.83
CA SER A 220 -2.94 -9.61 -31.55
C SER A 220 -1.48 -9.19 -31.47
N ALA A 221 -0.55 -10.09 -31.81
CA ALA A 221 0.89 -9.79 -31.80
C ALA A 221 1.24 -8.66 -32.80
N ALA A 222 0.68 -8.71 -34.01
CA ALA A 222 0.86 -7.67 -35.02
C ALA A 222 0.28 -6.32 -34.58
N ARG A 223 -0.86 -6.32 -33.87
CA ARG A 223 -1.46 -5.11 -33.31
C ARG A 223 -0.61 -4.51 -32.21
N CYS A 224 -0.10 -5.32 -31.28
CA CYS A 224 0.82 -4.89 -30.24
C CYS A 224 2.09 -4.28 -30.85
N ALA A 225 2.65 -4.92 -31.90
CA ALA A 225 3.84 -4.39 -32.59
C ALA A 225 3.61 -3.02 -33.24
N ARG A 226 2.40 -2.77 -33.80
CA ARG A 226 2.04 -1.46 -34.35
C ARG A 226 1.89 -0.38 -33.26
N ILE A 227 1.30 -0.73 -32.12
CA ILE A 227 1.12 0.22 -31.00
C ILE A 227 2.47 0.64 -30.44
N PHE A 228 3.39 -0.28 -30.29
CA PHE A 228 4.72 -0.06 -29.72
C PHE A 228 5.84 -0.03 -30.77
N THR A 229 5.52 0.51 -31.96
CA THR A 229 6.47 0.55 -33.10
C THR A 229 7.80 1.23 -32.75
N GLU A 230 7.78 2.31 -31.97
CA GLU A 230 9.00 3.04 -31.57
C GLU A 230 9.88 2.18 -30.65
N ALA A 231 9.29 1.53 -29.65
CA ALA A 231 10.00 0.60 -28.75
C ALA A 231 10.66 -0.56 -29.51
N LEU A 232 9.97 -1.07 -30.52
CA LEU A 232 10.37 -2.24 -31.28
C LEU A 232 11.24 -1.92 -32.52
N GLY A 233 11.47 -0.63 -32.81
CA GLY A 233 12.19 -0.20 -34.01
C GLY A 233 11.56 -0.71 -35.31
N GLY A 234 10.22 -0.80 -35.33
CA GLY A 234 9.45 -1.31 -36.48
C GLY A 234 9.49 -2.83 -36.67
N ARG A 235 10.06 -3.61 -35.75
CA ARG A 235 10.15 -5.07 -35.81
C ARG A 235 8.87 -5.76 -35.38
N THR A 236 8.72 -7.02 -35.71
CA THR A 236 7.58 -7.86 -35.36
C THR A 236 7.76 -8.52 -33.99
N LEU A 237 6.64 -8.93 -33.39
CA LEU A 237 6.61 -9.74 -32.17
C LEU A 237 6.24 -11.19 -32.50
N ARG A 238 6.90 -12.13 -31.85
CA ARG A 238 6.54 -13.55 -31.88
C ARG A 238 5.58 -13.89 -30.75
N SER A 239 4.63 -14.72 -31.08
CA SER A 239 3.73 -15.37 -30.10
C SER A 239 4.03 -16.88 -30.04
N HIS A 240 3.77 -17.48 -28.88
CA HIS A 240 3.85 -18.93 -28.72
C HIS A 240 2.87 -19.36 -27.61
N ARG A 241 1.70 -19.85 -28.03
CA ARG A 241 0.59 -20.16 -27.11
C ARG A 241 0.25 -18.98 -26.21
N SER A 242 0.28 -17.77 -26.77
CA SER A 242 0.17 -16.48 -26.06
C SER A 242 -1.28 -16.01 -26.08
N ALA A 243 -2.07 -16.50 -25.13
CA ALA A 243 -3.45 -16.05 -24.96
C ALA A 243 -3.53 -14.86 -23.98
N TRP A 244 -4.41 -13.90 -24.30
CA TRP A 244 -4.77 -12.85 -23.36
C TRP A 244 -5.41 -13.44 -22.11
N THR A 245 -4.90 -13.07 -20.95
CA THR A 245 -5.41 -13.56 -19.67
C THR A 245 -5.45 -12.46 -18.62
N ALA A 246 -6.27 -12.66 -17.59
CA ALA A 246 -6.26 -11.81 -16.41
C ALA A 246 -5.42 -12.45 -15.31
N PHE A 247 -4.68 -11.64 -14.57
CA PHE A 247 -3.93 -12.15 -13.44
C PHE A 247 -4.89 -12.64 -12.33
N ARG A 248 -4.50 -13.74 -11.69
CA ARG A 248 -5.23 -14.31 -10.54
C ARG A 248 -4.32 -14.34 -9.32
N THR A 249 -4.73 -13.64 -8.26
CA THR A 249 -4.09 -13.78 -6.96
C THR A 249 -4.68 -14.97 -6.24
N VAL A 250 -3.85 -15.92 -5.88
CA VAL A 250 -4.18 -17.11 -5.08
C VAL A 250 -3.61 -16.94 -3.69
N VAL A 251 -4.47 -17.10 -2.68
CA VAL A 251 -4.12 -17.14 -1.26
C VAL A 251 -4.81 -18.34 -0.63
N ASN A 252 -4.05 -19.21 0.03
CA ASN A 252 -4.59 -20.34 0.77
C ASN A 252 -4.46 -20.13 2.28
N THR A 253 -5.51 -20.48 3.04
CA THR A 253 -5.48 -20.39 4.51
C THR A 253 -4.50 -21.38 5.10
N HIS A 254 -4.41 -22.58 4.52
CA HIS A 254 -3.45 -23.64 4.87
C HIS A 254 -2.72 -24.10 3.60
N TRP A 255 -1.47 -24.50 3.74
CA TRP A 255 -0.66 -24.98 2.62
C TRP A 255 -0.41 -26.48 2.67
N SER A 256 -0.80 -27.14 3.76
CA SER A 256 -0.68 -28.59 3.91
C SER A 256 -1.97 -29.21 4.43
N TYR A 257 -2.21 -30.48 4.02
CA TYR A 257 -3.29 -31.32 4.49
C TYR A 257 -2.88 -32.79 4.44
N GLY A 258 -2.89 -33.48 5.59
CA GLY A 258 -2.37 -34.84 5.68
C GLY A 258 -0.90 -34.90 5.24
N ASN A 259 -0.61 -35.70 4.23
CA ASN A 259 0.70 -35.82 3.61
C ASN A 259 0.82 -35.04 2.29
N THR A 260 -0.10 -34.11 2.00
CA THR A 260 -0.10 -33.27 0.79
C THR A 260 0.29 -31.83 1.15
N VAL A 261 1.23 -31.25 0.37
CA VAL A 261 1.70 -29.87 0.54
C VAL A 261 1.68 -29.11 -0.79
N LEU A 262 1.26 -27.84 -0.75
CA LEU A 262 1.27 -26.92 -1.90
C LEU A 262 2.56 -26.12 -1.94
N ILE A 263 3.13 -25.91 -3.15
CA ILE A 263 4.25 -25.01 -3.40
C ILE A 263 4.01 -24.16 -4.65
N GLY A 264 4.69 -23.02 -4.74
CA GLY A 264 4.62 -22.12 -5.89
C GLY A 264 3.19 -21.64 -6.18
N ASP A 265 2.83 -21.53 -7.46
CA ASP A 265 1.52 -20.99 -7.87
C ASP A 265 0.31 -21.84 -7.42
N ALA A 266 0.52 -23.08 -7.02
CA ALA A 266 -0.53 -23.86 -6.37
C ALA A 266 -0.84 -23.37 -4.96
N ALA A 267 0.19 -22.93 -4.22
CA ALA A 267 0.07 -22.35 -2.88
C ALA A 267 -0.31 -20.86 -2.92
N HIS A 268 0.36 -20.09 -3.76
CA HIS A 268 0.25 -18.63 -3.80
C HIS A 268 0.76 -18.07 -5.12
N THR A 269 0.17 -16.96 -5.57
CA THR A 269 0.67 -16.23 -6.74
C THR A 269 1.02 -14.80 -6.38
N ALA A 270 2.01 -14.23 -7.06
CA ALA A 270 2.36 -12.82 -6.98
C ALA A 270 2.46 -12.25 -8.39
N HIS A 271 1.94 -11.02 -8.60
CA HIS A 271 1.90 -10.40 -9.92
C HIS A 271 3.30 -10.30 -10.53
N PHE A 272 3.41 -10.59 -11.81
CA PHE A 272 4.69 -10.67 -12.54
C PHE A 272 5.48 -9.36 -12.58
N SER A 273 4.83 -8.21 -12.38
CA SER A 273 5.46 -6.88 -12.41
C SER A 273 6.57 -6.64 -11.38
N ILE A 274 6.74 -7.54 -10.42
CA ILE A 274 7.87 -7.51 -9.46
C ILE A 274 8.82 -8.71 -9.62
N GLY A 275 8.63 -9.55 -10.66
CA GLY A 275 9.54 -10.64 -11.01
C GLY A 275 9.64 -11.78 -10.00
N SER A 276 8.60 -12.06 -9.19
CA SER A 276 8.73 -12.93 -8.00
C SER A 276 8.14 -14.34 -8.14
N GLY A 277 7.40 -14.67 -9.20
CA GLY A 277 6.70 -15.97 -9.28
C GLY A 277 7.64 -17.18 -9.22
N THR A 278 8.64 -17.24 -10.08
CA THR A 278 9.63 -18.34 -10.08
C THR A 278 10.51 -18.30 -8.84
N LYS A 279 10.91 -17.11 -8.38
CA LYS A 279 11.64 -16.91 -7.11
C LYS A 279 10.93 -17.62 -5.95
N LEU A 280 9.66 -17.31 -5.76
CA LEU A 280 8.87 -17.88 -4.65
C LEU A 280 8.77 -19.40 -4.73
N ALA A 281 8.54 -19.95 -5.95
CA ALA A 281 8.43 -21.40 -6.13
C ALA A 281 9.76 -22.14 -5.85
N VAL A 282 10.90 -21.54 -6.21
CA VAL A 282 12.24 -22.07 -5.91
C VAL A 282 12.52 -22.03 -4.41
N GLU A 283 12.23 -20.92 -3.76
CA GLU A 283 12.42 -20.76 -2.31
C GLU A 283 11.51 -21.67 -1.51
N ASP A 284 10.29 -21.94 -1.98
CA ASP A 284 9.39 -22.92 -1.36
C ASP A 284 9.99 -24.33 -1.42
N ALA A 285 10.56 -24.71 -2.56
CA ALA A 285 11.21 -26.01 -2.71
C ALA A 285 12.39 -26.18 -1.73
N VAL A 286 13.24 -25.14 -1.62
CA VAL A 286 14.37 -25.14 -0.67
C VAL A 286 13.91 -25.27 0.78
N SER A 287 12.93 -24.45 1.17
CA SER A 287 12.41 -24.43 2.55
C SER A 287 11.70 -25.74 2.91
N LEU A 288 10.88 -26.28 2.00
CA LEU A 288 10.21 -27.57 2.20
C LEU A 288 11.21 -28.70 2.45
N VAL A 289 12.24 -28.81 1.59
CA VAL A 289 13.23 -29.89 1.74
C VAL A 289 14.03 -29.72 3.03
N ARG A 290 14.45 -28.52 3.37
CA ARG A 290 15.11 -28.22 4.63
C ARG A 290 14.25 -28.59 5.85
N ALA A 291 12.96 -28.29 5.81
CA ALA A 291 12.04 -28.66 6.88
C ALA A 291 11.92 -30.17 7.05
N LEU A 292 11.84 -30.92 5.93
CA LEU A 292 11.80 -32.38 5.92
C LEU A 292 13.09 -33.03 6.43
N ASP A 293 14.25 -32.41 6.21
CA ASP A 293 15.54 -32.90 6.69
C ASP A 293 15.78 -32.55 8.18
N THR A 294 15.11 -31.52 8.68
CA THR A 294 15.28 -31.04 10.07
C THR A 294 14.29 -31.69 11.05
N HIS A 295 13.09 -32.00 10.59
CA HIS A 295 12.02 -32.54 11.43
C HIS A 295 11.69 -33.97 11.05
N PRO A 296 11.85 -34.97 11.97
CA PRO A 296 11.60 -36.37 11.66
C PRO A 296 10.14 -36.72 11.38
N ALA A 297 9.20 -35.98 12.00
CA ALA A 297 7.77 -36.21 11.80
C ALA A 297 7.25 -35.31 10.68
N LEU A 298 6.58 -35.90 9.69
CA LEU A 298 6.04 -35.18 8.52
C LEU A 298 5.12 -33.98 8.90
N PRO A 299 4.16 -34.13 9.85
CA PRO A 299 3.32 -32.98 10.24
C PRO A 299 4.10 -31.79 10.81
N GLU A 300 5.17 -32.06 11.56
CA GLU A 300 6.05 -31.02 12.10
C GLU A 300 6.84 -30.32 11.00
N ALA A 301 7.39 -31.09 10.04
CA ALA A 301 8.09 -30.56 8.89
C ALA A 301 7.18 -29.65 8.03
N LEU A 302 5.95 -30.07 7.74
CA LEU A 302 5.01 -29.28 6.96
C LEU A 302 4.55 -28.01 7.70
N THR A 303 4.39 -28.09 9.02
CA THR A 303 4.10 -26.92 9.87
C THR A 303 5.26 -25.94 9.88
N ALA A 304 6.50 -26.42 10.00
CA ALA A 304 7.71 -25.59 9.97
C ALA A 304 7.88 -24.89 8.63
N TYR A 305 7.69 -25.59 7.50
CA TYR A 305 7.69 -25.02 6.16
C TYR A 305 6.67 -23.88 6.03
N GLU A 306 5.41 -24.11 6.39
CA GLU A 306 4.37 -23.10 6.29
C GLU A 306 4.65 -21.88 7.19
N THR A 307 5.09 -22.12 8.43
CA THR A 307 5.42 -21.05 9.40
C THR A 307 6.54 -20.16 8.92
N GLU A 308 7.58 -20.74 8.30
CA GLU A 308 8.70 -19.97 7.76
C GLU A 308 8.31 -19.19 6.49
N ARG A 309 7.65 -19.86 5.53
CA ARG A 309 7.42 -19.27 4.22
C ARG A 309 6.27 -18.28 4.16
N ARG A 310 5.21 -18.51 4.91
CA ARG A 310 3.99 -17.68 4.85
C ARG A 310 4.27 -16.18 5.03
N PRO A 311 4.97 -15.70 6.06
CA PRO A 311 5.20 -14.27 6.26
C PRO A 311 5.96 -13.62 5.10
N LEU A 312 6.94 -14.33 4.51
CA LEU A 312 7.75 -13.86 3.38
C LEU A 312 6.91 -13.74 2.11
N VAL A 313 6.10 -14.76 1.84
CA VAL A 313 5.18 -14.79 0.69
C VAL A 313 4.11 -13.71 0.82
N GLU A 314 3.45 -13.57 1.97
CA GLU A 314 2.45 -12.53 2.20
C GLU A 314 3.04 -11.12 2.06
N SER A 315 4.28 -10.90 2.53
CA SER A 315 5.00 -9.64 2.32
C SER A 315 5.22 -9.37 0.82
N THR A 316 5.59 -10.41 0.05
CA THR A 316 5.79 -10.30 -1.40
C THR A 316 4.46 -10.08 -2.14
N GLN A 317 3.40 -10.79 -1.74
CA GLN A 317 2.06 -10.58 -2.30
C GLN A 317 1.53 -9.16 -2.04
N ARG A 318 1.77 -8.58 -0.86
CA ARG A 318 1.42 -7.17 -0.58
C ARG A 318 2.15 -6.19 -1.52
N ALA A 319 3.45 -6.40 -1.75
CA ALA A 319 4.22 -5.58 -2.67
C ALA A 319 3.76 -5.75 -4.14
N ALA A 320 3.46 -6.98 -4.54
CA ALA A 320 2.92 -7.30 -5.86
C ALA A 320 1.52 -6.70 -6.06
N ALA A 321 0.66 -6.75 -5.04
CA ALA A 321 -0.66 -6.14 -5.08
C ALA A 321 -0.60 -4.60 -5.19
N ALA A 322 0.36 -3.96 -4.50
CA ALA A 322 0.58 -2.52 -4.65
C ALA A 322 1.05 -2.16 -6.06
N SER A 323 1.96 -2.95 -6.64
CA SER A 323 2.43 -2.78 -8.02
C SER A 323 1.31 -3.01 -9.04
N LEU A 324 0.52 -4.07 -8.87
CA LEU A 324 -0.61 -4.38 -9.74
C LEU A 324 -1.66 -3.26 -9.73
N ARG A 325 -2.05 -2.77 -8.55
CA ARG A 325 -3.01 -1.67 -8.43
C ARG A 325 -2.51 -0.42 -9.15
N TRP A 326 -1.23 -0.10 -9.02
CA TRP A 326 -0.63 1.04 -9.72
C TRP A 326 -0.77 0.90 -11.24
N PHE A 327 -0.60 -0.31 -11.80
CA PHE A 327 -0.80 -0.57 -13.23
C PHE A 327 -2.28 -0.58 -13.63
N GLU A 328 -3.16 -1.07 -12.77
CA GLU A 328 -4.62 -0.97 -12.99
C GLU A 328 -5.09 0.49 -13.02
N ASP A 329 -4.47 1.36 -12.25
CA ASP A 329 -4.80 2.79 -12.17
C ASP A 329 -3.86 3.66 -13.04
N LEU A 330 -3.13 3.06 -14.00
CA LEU A 330 -2.11 3.73 -14.82
C LEU A 330 -2.62 5.00 -15.51
N ALA A 331 -3.88 5.02 -15.96
CA ALA A 331 -4.50 6.19 -16.58
C ALA A 331 -4.54 7.42 -15.64
N GLU A 332 -4.54 7.22 -14.32
CA GLU A 332 -4.53 8.30 -13.33
C GLU A 332 -3.12 8.89 -13.13
N HIS A 333 -2.09 8.24 -13.68
CA HIS A 333 -0.69 8.61 -13.48
C HIS A 333 -0.04 9.27 -14.70
N VAL A 334 -0.62 9.10 -15.91
CA VAL A 334 0.00 9.53 -17.17
C VAL A 334 0.17 11.05 -17.31
N ASP A 335 -0.55 11.88 -16.56
CA ASP A 335 -0.41 13.32 -16.59
C ASP A 335 0.77 13.85 -15.74
N ARG A 336 1.45 12.98 -15.03
CA ARG A 336 2.64 13.35 -14.25
C ARG A 336 3.82 13.70 -15.16
N PRO A 337 4.67 14.67 -14.79
CA PRO A 337 5.91 14.94 -15.51
C PRO A 337 6.75 13.67 -15.66
N PRO A 338 7.43 13.43 -16.79
CA PRO A 338 8.06 12.13 -17.13
C PRO A 338 9.00 11.58 -16.07
N ARG A 339 9.87 12.39 -15.46
CA ARG A 339 10.78 11.92 -14.40
C ARG A 339 10.07 11.57 -13.10
N ARG A 340 9.03 12.33 -12.75
CA ARG A 340 8.18 12.02 -11.59
C ARG A 340 7.40 10.73 -11.82
N PHE A 341 6.86 10.54 -13.04
CA PHE A 341 6.23 9.30 -13.45
C PHE A 341 7.19 8.12 -13.31
N ALA A 342 8.43 8.26 -13.81
CA ALA A 342 9.45 7.21 -13.68
C ALA A 342 9.76 6.88 -12.22
N PHE A 343 9.94 7.88 -11.36
CA PHE A 343 10.17 7.67 -9.92
C PHE A 343 8.97 6.98 -9.26
N ASP A 344 7.75 7.39 -9.59
CA ASP A 344 6.53 6.79 -9.07
C ASP A 344 6.38 5.33 -9.51
N LEU A 345 6.64 5.03 -10.81
CA LEU A 345 6.68 3.67 -11.35
C LEU A 345 7.73 2.81 -10.63
N LEU A 346 8.95 3.30 -10.43
CA LEU A 346 10.02 2.57 -9.76
C LEU A 346 9.69 2.26 -8.30
N THR A 347 8.98 3.16 -7.61
CA THR A 347 8.62 3.02 -6.18
C THR A 347 7.23 2.42 -5.94
N ARG A 348 6.48 2.01 -6.99
CA ARG A 348 5.09 1.54 -6.92
C ARG A 348 4.87 0.37 -5.98
N SER A 349 5.82 -0.54 -5.89
CA SER A 349 5.75 -1.74 -5.03
C SER A 349 6.03 -1.45 -3.56
N ARG A 350 6.54 -0.26 -3.23
CA ARG A 350 7.03 0.16 -1.90
C ARG A 350 8.21 -0.66 -1.37
N ARG A 351 8.79 -1.54 -2.21
CA ARG A 351 10.04 -2.25 -1.92
C ARG A 351 11.26 -1.44 -2.33
N VAL A 352 11.16 -0.79 -3.48
CA VAL A 352 12.11 0.21 -3.92
C VAL A 352 11.66 1.55 -3.36
N THR A 353 12.56 2.28 -2.72
CA THR A 353 12.29 3.52 -2.00
C THR A 353 13.26 4.61 -2.45
N HIS A 354 13.03 5.86 -2.00
CA HIS A 354 13.95 6.97 -2.25
C HIS A 354 15.37 6.63 -1.77
N ALA A 355 15.52 6.11 -0.53
CA ALA A 355 16.83 5.74 0.01
C ALA A 355 17.51 4.63 -0.79
N ASN A 356 16.76 3.61 -1.23
CA ASN A 356 17.29 2.58 -2.11
C ASN A 356 17.78 3.13 -3.43
N LEU A 357 16.98 3.98 -4.10
CA LEU A 357 17.35 4.59 -5.37
C LEU A 357 18.55 5.52 -5.21
N ARG A 358 18.62 6.26 -4.12
CA ARG A 358 19.77 7.13 -3.82
C ARG A 358 21.09 6.36 -3.66
N LEU A 359 21.03 5.13 -3.16
CA LEU A 359 22.20 4.25 -3.10
C LEU A 359 22.59 3.67 -4.46
N ARG A 360 21.59 3.31 -5.28
CA ARG A 360 21.80 2.67 -6.59
C ARG A 360 22.13 3.68 -7.67
N ASP A 361 21.35 4.75 -7.75
CA ASP A 361 21.45 5.80 -8.74
C ASP A 361 21.29 7.19 -8.09
N PRO A 362 22.36 7.71 -7.48
CA PRO A 362 22.32 9.03 -6.84
C PRO A 362 22.08 10.17 -7.84
N SER A 363 22.43 10.00 -9.13
CA SER A 363 22.24 11.03 -10.14
C SER A 363 20.78 11.18 -10.55
N PHE A 364 20.08 10.07 -10.71
CA PHE A 364 18.63 10.04 -10.97
C PHE A 364 17.86 10.65 -9.79
N THR A 365 18.15 10.23 -8.56
CA THR A 365 17.47 10.74 -7.36
C THR A 365 17.71 12.24 -7.16
N ALA A 366 18.94 12.71 -7.33
CA ALA A 366 19.26 14.15 -7.23
C ALA A 366 18.51 15.00 -8.29
N THR A 367 18.24 14.40 -9.46
CA THR A 367 17.46 15.08 -10.51
C THR A 367 15.98 15.13 -10.14
N VAL A 368 15.40 14.05 -9.61
CA VAL A 368 14.01 14.02 -9.12
C VAL A 368 13.81 14.96 -7.94
N GLU A 369 14.75 15.02 -7.00
CA GLU A 369 14.73 15.97 -5.87
C GLU A 369 14.74 17.42 -6.35
N ARG A 370 15.56 17.75 -7.34
CA ARG A 370 15.63 19.08 -7.95
C ARG A 370 14.31 19.45 -8.63
N ASP A 371 13.71 18.53 -9.39
CA ASP A 371 12.42 18.74 -10.05
C ASP A 371 11.28 18.91 -9.04
N PHE A 372 11.38 18.29 -7.87
CA PHE A 372 10.46 18.49 -6.74
C PHE A 372 10.63 19.88 -6.08
N GLY A 373 11.76 20.55 -6.31
CA GLY A 373 12.07 21.84 -5.72
C GLY A 373 12.92 21.78 -4.45
N CYS A 374 13.63 20.66 -4.22
CA CYS A 374 14.57 20.55 -3.10
C CYS A 374 15.79 21.44 -3.33
N PRO A 375 16.13 22.36 -2.41
CA PRO A 375 17.43 22.99 -2.41
C PRO A 375 18.54 21.95 -2.25
N PRO A 376 19.77 22.21 -2.74
CA PRO A 376 20.89 21.29 -2.57
C PRO A 376 21.09 20.86 -1.10
N GLY A 377 21.16 19.55 -0.86
CA GLY A 377 21.33 19.00 0.49
C GLY A 377 20.08 19.02 1.38
N THR A 378 18.92 19.42 0.84
CA THR A 378 17.65 19.42 1.58
C THR A 378 16.83 18.18 1.20
N PRO A 379 16.58 17.25 2.13
CA PRO A 379 15.67 16.13 1.87
C PRO A 379 14.25 16.60 1.57
N PRO A 380 13.47 15.87 0.74
CA PRO A 380 12.13 16.26 0.34
C PRO A 380 11.19 16.62 1.49
N MET A 381 11.25 15.86 2.59
CA MET A 381 10.42 16.12 3.77
C MET A 381 10.68 17.47 4.44
N PHE A 382 11.85 18.09 4.22
CA PHE A 382 12.23 19.39 4.78
C PHE A 382 12.04 20.56 3.81
N THR A 383 11.29 20.36 2.74
CA THR A 383 10.84 21.44 1.87
C THR A 383 9.57 22.11 2.45
N PRO A 384 9.42 23.45 2.32
CA PRO A 384 8.24 24.13 2.83
C PRO A 384 6.99 23.80 1.99
N LEU A 385 5.81 24.01 2.58
CA LEU A 385 4.52 24.00 1.90
C LEU A 385 3.69 25.20 2.34
N ARG A 386 3.13 25.91 1.38
CA ARG A 386 2.19 27.00 1.65
C ARG A 386 0.76 26.53 1.46
N LEU A 387 -0.06 26.74 2.50
CA LEU A 387 -1.52 26.59 2.49
C LEU A 387 -2.11 27.96 2.86
N ARG A 388 -2.78 28.62 1.92
CA ARG A 388 -3.24 30.01 2.05
C ARG A 388 -2.11 30.97 2.53
N GLY A 389 -2.33 31.60 3.69
CA GLY A 389 -1.37 32.47 4.34
C GLY A 389 -0.33 31.75 5.21
N LEU A 390 -0.57 30.49 5.55
CA LEU A 390 0.32 29.69 6.39
C LEU A 390 1.40 29.00 5.55
N THR A 391 2.66 29.15 5.95
CA THR A 391 3.77 28.40 5.38
C THR A 391 4.31 27.40 6.41
N LEU A 392 4.11 26.14 6.17
CA LEU A 392 4.70 25.05 6.96
C LEU A 392 6.16 24.91 6.58
N ARG A 393 7.07 24.88 7.56
CA ARG A 393 8.52 24.81 7.32
C ARG A 393 8.99 23.46 6.76
N ASN A 394 8.24 22.40 7.00
CA ASN A 394 8.49 21.06 6.46
C ASN A 394 7.17 20.29 6.24
N ARG A 395 7.26 19.09 5.71
CA ARG A 395 6.12 18.26 5.28
C ARG A 395 5.59 17.31 6.35
N ILE A 396 6.03 17.45 7.61
CA ILE A 396 5.67 16.53 8.69
C ILE A 396 4.54 17.11 9.52
N VAL A 397 3.51 16.29 9.69
CA VAL A 397 2.36 16.58 10.55
C VAL A 397 2.33 15.57 11.71
N VAL A 398 2.24 16.06 12.94
CA VAL A 398 1.83 15.21 14.07
C VAL A 398 0.33 14.98 13.95
N SER A 399 -0.06 13.73 13.67
CA SER A 399 -1.48 13.37 13.44
C SER A 399 -2.34 13.63 14.67
N PRO A 400 -3.62 13.99 14.51
CA PRO A 400 -4.58 14.01 15.61
C PRO A 400 -4.62 12.65 16.35
N MET A 401 -4.49 12.68 17.68
CA MET A 401 -4.48 11.49 18.54
C MET A 401 -5.21 11.78 19.83
N ASP A 402 -6.31 11.07 20.10
CA ASP A 402 -7.11 11.25 21.29
C ASP A 402 -6.38 10.71 22.53
N MET A 403 -6.16 11.58 23.52
CA MET A 403 -5.44 11.27 24.76
C MET A 403 -6.40 10.90 25.91
N TYR A 404 -7.66 11.38 25.88
CA TYR A 404 -8.71 11.07 26.87
C TYR A 404 -8.35 11.41 28.32
N VAL A 405 -7.59 12.48 28.53
CA VAL A 405 -7.11 12.90 29.87
C VAL A 405 -7.59 14.29 30.30
N ALA A 406 -8.51 14.89 29.55
CA ALA A 406 -9.11 16.16 29.92
C ALA A 406 -10.13 15.97 31.07
N GLU A 407 -10.29 17.01 31.89
CA GLU A 407 -11.35 17.12 32.89
C GLU A 407 -12.34 18.18 32.42
N ASP A 408 -13.62 17.82 32.34
CA ASP A 408 -14.68 18.69 31.82
C ASP A 408 -14.36 19.40 30.49
N GLY A 409 -13.62 18.70 29.64
CA GLY A 409 -13.20 19.22 28.34
C GLY A 409 -12.06 20.23 28.39
N VAL A 410 -11.48 20.52 29.54
CA VAL A 410 -10.40 21.51 29.69
C VAL A 410 -9.05 20.85 29.41
N PRO A 411 -8.27 21.33 28.42
CA PRO A 411 -6.91 20.85 28.23
C PRO A 411 -6.00 21.31 29.37
N GLY A 412 -5.28 20.37 29.98
CA GLY A 412 -4.39 20.61 31.10
C GLY A 412 -2.90 20.55 30.75
N ASP A 413 -2.05 20.43 31.77
CA ASP A 413 -0.60 20.36 31.62
C ASP A 413 -0.15 19.14 30.83
N PHE A 414 -0.89 18.02 30.86
CA PHE A 414 -0.60 16.89 30.01
C PHE A 414 -0.61 17.29 28.51
N HIS A 415 -1.63 18.04 28.09
CA HIS A 415 -1.77 18.50 26.70
C HIS A 415 -0.66 19.50 26.32
N LEU A 416 -0.27 20.38 27.26
CA LEU A 416 0.85 21.30 27.06
C LEU A 416 2.16 20.53 26.83
N VAL A 417 2.46 19.52 27.66
CA VAL A 417 3.65 18.68 27.51
C VAL A 417 3.58 17.85 26.23
N HIS A 418 2.42 17.24 25.96
CA HIS A 418 2.23 16.39 24.77
C HIS A 418 2.42 17.16 23.47
N LEU A 419 1.72 18.27 23.29
CA LEU A 419 1.81 19.07 22.06
C LEU A 419 3.11 19.88 22.00
N GLY A 420 3.53 20.47 23.14
CA GLY A 420 4.75 21.26 23.25
C GLY A 420 6.02 20.46 22.93
N SER A 421 6.12 19.22 23.44
CA SER A 421 7.30 18.38 23.14
C SER A 421 7.41 18.06 21.64
N ARG A 422 6.31 17.80 20.97
CA ARG A 422 6.30 17.50 19.52
C ARG A 422 6.55 18.75 18.68
N ALA A 423 6.10 19.91 19.15
CA ALA A 423 6.42 21.19 18.53
C ALA A 423 7.91 21.48 18.63
N LEU A 424 8.51 21.32 19.81
CA LEU A 424 9.97 21.40 20.03
C LEU A 424 10.73 20.31 19.27
N GLY A 425 10.08 19.18 18.96
CA GLY A 425 10.59 18.07 18.18
C GLY A 425 10.69 18.32 16.68
N GLY A 426 10.32 19.50 16.19
CA GLY A 426 10.67 19.96 14.85
C GLY A 426 9.61 19.70 13.78
N ALA A 427 8.45 19.14 14.09
CA ALA A 427 7.35 18.98 13.11
C ALA A 427 6.92 20.34 12.51
N GLY A 428 6.47 20.33 11.25
CA GLY A 428 5.97 21.54 10.58
C GLY A 428 4.58 21.94 11.09
N LEU A 429 3.75 20.94 11.39
CA LEU A 429 2.40 21.08 11.92
C LEU A 429 2.18 20.07 13.05
N VAL A 430 1.64 20.53 14.16
CA VAL A 430 1.17 19.67 15.27
C VAL A 430 -0.35 19.81 15.36
N MET A 431 -1.08 18.70 15.24
CA MET A 431 -2.53 18.68 15.40
C MET A 431 -2.92 18.32 16.84
N THR A 432 -3.98 18.96 17.35
CA THR A 432 -4.62 18.50 18.57
C THR A 432 -5.26 17.13 18.38
N GLU A 433 -5.68 16.47 19.45
CA GLU A 433 -6.70 15.44 19.40
C GLU A 433 -8.03 16.01 18.87
N MET A 434 -9.06 15.14 18.66
CA MET A 434 -10.40 15.64 18.32
C MET A 434 -10.96 16.50 19.45
N VAL A 435 -11.07 17.80 19.22
CA VAL A 435 -11.63 18.77 20.15
C VAL A 435 -13.14 18.86 19.92
N CYS A 436 -13.90 18.50 20.93
CA CYS A 436 -15.35 18.39 20.83
C CYS A 436 -16.03 19.75 20.84
N VAL A 437 -17.03 19.94 19.95
CA VAL A 437 -17.75 21.21 19.78
C VAL A 437 -18.88 21.40 20.80
N SER A 438 -19.29 20.32 21.49
CA SER A 438 -20.30 20.31 22.54
C SER A 438 -20.02 19.22 23.60
N PRO A 439 -20.61 19.28 24.81
CA PRO A 439 -20.45 18.22 25.81
C PRO A 439 -20.93 16.86 25.33
N GLU A 440 -22.01 16.80 24.56
CA GLU A 440 -22.57 15.59 23.97
C GLU A 440 -21.74 15.07 22.79
N GLY A 441 -20.91 15.94 22.22
CA GLY A 441 -19.98 15.58 21.12
C GLY A 441 -18.77 14.76 21.55
N ARG A 442 -18.57 14.48 22.84
CA ARG A 442 -17.43 13.73 23.37
C ARG A 442 -17.52 12.24 23.01
N ILE A 443 -16.36 11.64 22.73
CA ILE A 443 -16.21 10.18 22.63
C ILE A 443 -16.27 9.59 24.03
N THR A 444 -15.42 10.10 24.92
CA THR A 444 -15.28 9.68 26.32
C THR A 444 -15.37 10.90 27.26
N PRO A 445 -15.56 10.71 28.56
CA PRO A 445 -15.50 11.84 29.54
C PRO A 445 -14.15 12.59 29.51
N GLY A 446 -13.08 11.95 29.05
CA GLY A 446 -11.74 12.52 29.01
C GLY A 446 -11.38 13.28 27.70
N CYS A 447 -12.32 13.48 26.79
CA CYS A 447 -12.09 14.29 25.59
C CYS A 447 -11.94 15.78 25.89
N THR A 448 -11.08 16.48 25.16
CA THR A 448 -11.00 17.94 25.18
C THR A 448 -12.19 18.57 24.45
N GLY A 449 -12.49 19.81 24.81
CA GLY A 449 -13.58 20.56 24.20
C GLY A 449 -13.23 22.00 23.88
N LEU A 450 -14.16 22.62 23.15
CA LEU A 450 -14.09 24.05 22.79
C LEU A 450 -15.51 24.68 22.76
N TRP A 451 -16.38 24.22 23.65
CA TRP A 451 -17.78 24.69 23.75
C TRP A 451 -18.00 25.85 24.73
N ASN A 452 -16.97 26.23 25.51
CA ASN A 452 -17.01 27.40 26.39
C ASN A 452 -15.70 28.18 26.38
N ASP A 453 -15.73 29.38 26.96
CA ASP A 453 -14.59 30.31 26.93
C ASP A 453 -13.45 29.90 27.85
N GLY A 454 -13.74 29.22 28.99
CA GLY A 454 -12.69 28.67 29.87
C GLY A 454 -11.81 27.63 29.15
N GLN A 455 -12.40 26.79 28.29
CA GLN A 455 -11.66 25.85 27.44
C GLN A 455 -10.83 26.60 26.38
N ALA A 456 -11.38 27.70 25.81
CA ALA A 456 -10.65 28.52 24.84
C ALA A 456 -9.42 29.19 25.47
N ASP A 457 -9.55 29.71 26.73
CA ASP A 457 -8.41 30.30 27.44
C ASP A 457 -7.33 29.26 27.76
N ALA A 458 -7.74 28.02 28.14
CA ALA A 458 -6.79 26.93 28.36
C ALA A 458 -6.05 26.54 27.07
N TRP A 459 -6.73 26.49 25.92
CA TRP A 459 -6.10 26.30 24.62
C TRP A 459 -5.17 27.46 24.23
N ALA A 460 -5.57 28.73 24.50
CA ALA A 460 -4.73 29.90 24.23
C ALA A 460 -3.38 29.85 24.96
N ARG A 461 -3.31 29.29 26.16
CA ARG A 461 -2.05 29.03 26.88
C ARG A 461 -1.15 28.06 26.12
N ILE A 462 -1.70 27.02 25.52
CA ILE A 462 -0.94 26.01 24.77
C ILE A 462 -0.44 26.57 23.44
N THR A 463 -1.30 27.29 22.70
CA THR A 463 -0.90 27.93 21.43
C THR A 463 0.19 28.97 21.65
N ALA A 464 0.06 29.80 22.70
CA ALA A 464 1.09 30.77 23.07
C ALA A 464 2.44 30.12 23.40
N PHE A 465 2.45 29.01 24.15
CA PHE A 465 3.66 28.25 24.42
C PHE A 465 4.32 27.72 23.15
N VAL A 466 3.53 27.14 22.24
CA VAL A 466 4.07 26.61 20.97
C VAL A 466 4.67 27.74 20.12
N HIS A 467 3.98 28.84 19.93
CA HIS A 467 4.45 29.98 19.14
C HIS A 467 5.71 30.62 19.74
N GLU A 468 5.79 30.72 21.06
CA GLU A 468 6.96 31.29 21.74
C GLU A 468 8.16 30.36 21.75
N ARG A 469 7.95 29.06 22.06
CA ARG A 469 9.04 28.12 22.32
C ARG A 469 9.46 27.26 21.11
N ALA A 470 8.59 27.12 20.13
CA ALA A 470 8.82 26.40 18.88
C ALA A 470 8.49 27.24 17.66
N PRO A 471 9.10 28.44 17.47
CA PRO A 471 8.75 29.34 16.40
C PRO A 471 8.91 28.65 15.02
N GLY A 472 7.89 28.83 14.17
CA GLY A 472 7.81 28.20 12.86
C GLY A 472 7.18 26.79 12.86
N THR A 473 6.78 26.24 14.01
CA THR A 473 5.82 25.12 14.07
C THR A 473 4.41 25.69 14.14
N ALA A 474 3.55 25.23 13.24
CA ALA A 474 2.11 25.55 13.30
C ALA A 474 1.38 24.61 14.26
N LEU A 475 0.34 25.14 14.93
CA LEU A 475 -0.58 24.36 15.75
C LEU A 475 -1.97 24.35 15.12
N GLY A 476 -2.46 23.16 14.75
CA GLY A 476 -3.79 22.94 14.18
C GLY A 476 -4.77 22.37 15.20
N VAL A 477 -6.03 22.78 15.10
CA VAL A 477 -7.14 22.21 15.89
C VAL A 477 -7.99 21.32 15.01
N GLN A 478 -8.30 20.08 15.48
CA GLN A 478 -9.29 19.23 14.83
C GLN A 478 -10.63 19.35 15.58
N LEU A 479 -11.65 19.93 14.94
CA LEU A 479 -13.00 20.05 15.50
C LEU A 479 -13.85 18.85 15.11
N GLY A 480 -14.55 18.26 16.09
CA GLY A 480 -15.37 17.08 15.85
C GLY A 480 -16.54 16.91 16.83
N HIS A 481 -17.37 15.94 16.50
CA HIS A 481 -18.50 15.47 17.32
C HIS A 481 -18.63 13.97 17.15
N ALA A 482 -18.53 13.22 18.23
CA ALA A 482 -18.47 11.75 18.19
C ALA A 482 -19.70 11.07 17.59
N GLY A 483 -20.85 11.74 17.59
CA GLY A 483 -22.08 11.16 17.05
C GLY A 483 -22.46 9.85 17.76
N ARG A 484 -22.77 8.82 16.97
CA ARG A 484 -23.17 7.49 17.48
C ARG A 484 -22.06 6.70 18.19
N LYS A 485 -20.80 7.18 18.13
CA LYS A 485 -19.63 6.57 18.77
C LYS A 485 -19.26 7.26 20.09
N GLY A 486 -20.10 8.18 20.58
CA GLY A 486 -19.90 8.87 21.83
C GLY A 486 -20.35 8.08 23.06
N SER A 487 -20.14 8.67 24.23
CA SER A 487 -20.56 8.12 25.55
C SER A 487 -19.94 6.77 25.84
N THR A 488 -18.62 6.63 25.57
CA THR A 488 -17.88 5.39 25.74
C THR A 488 -16.81 5.51 26.81
N ARG A 489 -16.31 4.36 27.28
CA ARG A 489 -15.14 4.25 28.14
C ARG A 489 -13.89 4.75 27.40
N ARG A 490 -12.87 5.16 28.15
CA ARG A 490 -11.55 5.42 27.59
C ARG A 490 -11.01 4.15 26.93
N MET A 491 -10.21 4.31 25.89
CA MET A 491 -9.72 3.19 25.05
C MET A 491 -9.09 2.04 25.87
N TRP A 492 -8.30 2.36 26.88
CA TRP A 492 -7.64 1.37 27.76
C TRP A 492 -8.55 0.73 28.81
N GLU A 493 -9.77 1.27 29.01
CA GLU A 493 -10.79 0.71 29.89
C GLU A 493 -11.78 -0.19 29.12
N GLY A 494 -11.76 -0.13 27.79
CA GLY A 494 -12.62 -0.90 26.90
C GLY A 494 -13.01 -0.09 25.66
N ILE A 495 -12.34 -0.33 24.55
CA ILE A 495 -12.56 0.37 23.29
C ILE A 495 -14.02 0.21 22.82
N ASP A 496 -14.67 1.34 22.50
CA ASP A 496 -16.06 1.44 22.00
C ASP A 496 -17.12 0.79 22.96
N GLN A 497 -16.76 0.54 24.20
CA GLN A 497 -17.73 0.08 25.20
C GLN A 497 -18.49 1.27 25.81
N PRO A 498 -19.82 1.18 25.99
CA PRO A 498 -20.58 2.25 26.63
C PRO A 498 -20.12 2.48 28.08
N LEU A 499 -20.31 3.69 28.56
CA LEU A 499 -20.07 3.99 29.98
C LEU A 499 -21.00 3.13 30.87
N PRO A 500 -20.52 2.65 32.01
CA PRO A 500 -21.37 1.88 32.95
C PRO A 500 -22.46 2.75 33.58
N THR A 501 -22.19 4.04 33.76
CA THR A 501 -23.11 5.06 34.31
C THR A 501 -22.78 6.42 33.70
N GLY A 502 -23.72 7.38 33.80
CA GLY A 502 -23.48 8.76 33.36
C GLY A 502 -23.47 8.92 31.84
N ASN A 503 -24.11 8.01 31.13
CA ASN A 503 -24.26 8.11 29.68
C ASN A 503 -25.06 9.36 29.29
N TRP A 504 -24.60 10.05 28.25
CA TRP A 504 -25.33 11.17 27.64
C TRP A 504 -26.03 10.75 26.35
N PRO A 505 -27.10 11.46 25.93
CA PRO A 505 -27.82 11.17 24.69
C PRO A 505 -26.90 11.30 23.45
N LEU A 506 -27.03 10.38 22.51
CA LEU A 506 -26.31 10.41 21.27
C LEU A 506 -27.17 10.90 20.11
N VAL A 507 -26.53 11.53 19.13
CA VAL A 507 -27.16 11.98 17.88
C VAL A 507 -26.43 11.43 16.67
N ALA A 508 -27.15 11.23 15.55
CA ALA A 508 -26.57 10.73 14.30
C ALA A 508 -27.42 11.14 13.10
N ALA A 509 -26.94 10.80 11.88
CA ALA A 509 -27.73 10.93 10.64
C ALA A 509 -28.99 10.04 10.69
N SER A 510 -28.87 8.82 11.20
CA SER A 510 -29.92 7.81 11.33
C SER A 510 -29.86 7.13 12.69
N PRO A 511 -30.96 6.54 13.19
CA PRO A 511 -31.01 5.92 14.53
C PRO A 511 -30.35 4.52 14.52
N LEU A 512 -29.10 4.47 14.09
CA LEU A 512 -28.29 3.24 13.96
C LEU A 512 -27.17 3.24 15.02
N PRO A 513 -27.18 2.35 16.02
CA PRO A 513 -26.11 2.25 16.99
C PRO A 513 -24.81 1.79 16.32
N TYR A 514 -23.66 2.11 16.89
CA TYR A 514 -22.38 1.63 16.35
C TYR A 514 -22.28 0.10 16.42
N ARG A 515 -22.54 -0.49 17.59
CA ARG A 515 -22.68 -1.94 17.77
C ARG A 515 -24.10 -2.26 18.24
N PRO A 516 -24.94 -2.88 17.41
CA PRO A 516 -26.30 -3.28 17.81
C PRO A 516 -26.29 -4.14 19.08
N GLY A 517 -27.18 -3.82 20.02
CA GLY A 517 -27.27 -4.51 21.31
C GLY A 517 -26.19 -4.16 22.35
N VAL A 518 -25.20 -3.36 21.99
CA VAL A 518 -24.10 -2.92 22.87
C VAL A 518 -24.16 -1.41 23.13
N ASN A 519 -24.06 -0.61 22.04
CA ASN A 519 -24.07 0.84 22.13
C ASN A 519 -25.49 1.40 22.12
N GLN A 520 -25.67 2.60 22.67
CA GLN A 520 -26.93 3.33 22.63
C GLN A 520 -27.42 3.56 21.20
N VAL A 521 -28.73 3.50 20.99
CA VAL A 521 -29.36 3.93 19.75
C VAL A 521 -29.38 5.47 19.72
N PRO A 522 -28.67 6.10 18.77
CA PRO A 522 -28.66 7.57 18.69
C PRO A 522 -30.00 8.10 18.20
N ARG A 523 -30.36 9.32 18.56
CA ARG A 523 -31.46 10.04 17.96
C ARG A 523 -31.06 10.59 16.59
N ALA A 524 -31.85 10.33 15.56
CA ALA A 524 -31.66 10.98 14.26
C ALA A 524 -31.87 12.50 14.42
N LEU A 525 -30.95 13.29 13.86
CA LEU A 525 -31.07 14.75 13.88
C LEU A 525 -32.22 15.21 12.97
N ASP A 526 -33.14 15.96 13.57
CA ASP A 526 -34.15 16.73 12.81
C ASP A 526 -33.56 18.07 12.36
N ARG A 527 -34.36 18.91 11.70
CA ARG A 527 -33.94 20.20 11.19
C ARG A 527 -33.38 21.13 12.30
N THR A 528 -34.00 21.12 13.43
CA THR A 528 -33.56 21.93 14.61
C THR A 528 -32.24 21.42 15.15
N GLY A 529 -32.08 20.09 15.26
CA GLY A 529 -30.82 19.47 15.68
C GLY A 529 -29.67 19.70 14.70
N LEU A 530 -29.94 19.65 13.40
CA LEU A 530 -28.93 19.99 12.39
C LEU A 530 -28.46 21.45 12.51
N THR A 531 -29.41 22.38 12.73
CA THR A 531 -29.07 23.80 12.94
C THR A 531 -28.23 23.99 14.22
N ALA A 532 -28.62 23.37 15.35
CA ALA A 532 -27.89 23.45 16.60
C ALA A 532 -26.46 22.92 16.47
N VAL A 533 -26.25 21.75 15.87
CA VAL A 533 -24.92 21.18 15.66
C VAL A 533 -24.06 22.10 14.76
N ARG A 534 -24.61 22.66 13.70
CA ARG A 534 -23.88 23.63 12.85
C ARG A 534 -23.45 24.87 13.65
N GLU A 535 -24.30 25.39 14.51
CA GLU A 535 -24.00 26.53 15.40
C GLU A 535 -22.91 26.16 16.43
N GLU A 536 -22.89 24.95 16.96
CA GLU A 536 -21.85 24.46 17.89
C GLU A 536 -20.48 24.42 17.18
N PHE A 537 -20.39 23.89 15.96
CA PHE A 537 -19.16 23.92 15.16
C PHE A 537 -18.71 25.36 14.86
N THR A 538 -19.64 26.24 14.47
CA THR A 538 -19.36 27.64 14.21
C THR A 538 -18.84 28.37 15.44
N ALA A 539 -19.45 28.14 16.60
CA ALA A 539 -19.01 28.74 17.86
C ALA A 539 -17.61 28.22 18.29
N ALA A 540 -17.36 26.93 18.12
CA ALA A 540 -16.06 26.33 18.39
C ALA A 540 -14.97 26.89 17.45
N ALA A 541 -15.28 27.09 16.17
CA ALA A 541 -14.34 27.70 15.21
C ALA A 541 -13.96 29.14 15.59
N ARG A 542 -14.94 29.96 16.05
CA ARG A 542 -14.65 31.33 16.57
C ARG A 542 -13.73 31.28 17.79
N ARG A 543 -13.94 30.33 18.72
CA ARG A 543 -13.10 30.13 19.89
C ARG A 543 -11.71 29.67 19.49
N ALA A 544 -11.59 28.74 18.53
CA ALA A 544 -10.32 28.29 18.00
C ALA A 544 -9.50 29.44 17.39
N ALA A 545 -10.15 30.30 16.60
CA ALA A 545 -9.50 31.49 16.03
C ALA A 545 -8.95 32.43 17.10
N ARG A 546 -9.75 32.67 18.16
CA ARG A 546 -9.38 33.51 19.31
C ARG A 546 -8.29 32.86 20.18
N SER A 547 -8.25 31.54 20.31
CA SER A 547 -7.20 30.82 21.02
C SER A 547 -5.87 30.78 20.27
N GLY A 548 -5.79 31.29 19.05
CA GLY A 548 -4.54 31.45 18.33
C GLY A 548 -4.12 30.25 17.46
N PHE A 549 -4.98 29.29 17.18
CA PHE A 549 -4.66 28.20 16.27
C PHE A 549 -4.39 28.68 14.84
N ASP A 550 -3.38 28.08 14.18
CA ASP A 550 -2.94 28.44 12.84
C ASP A 550 -3.71 27.76 11.72
N LEU A 551 -4.28 26.57 12.01
CA LEU A 551 -5.04 25.73 11.07
C LEU A 551 -6.23 25.12 11.77
N LEU A 552 -7.36 24.98 11.06
CA LEU A 552 -8.53 24.24 11.53
C LEU A 552 -8.75 23.02 10.61
N GLU A 553 -9.01 21.88 11.22
CA GLU A 553 -9.43 20.67 10.52
C GLU A 553 -10.82 20.24 10.95
N LEU A 554 -11.73 20.06 10.00
CA LEU A 554 -13.06 19.51 10.27
C LEU A 554 -13.02 17.98 10.22
N HIS A 555 -13.44 17.32 11.29
CA HIS A 555 -13.41 15.85 11.36
C HIS A 555 -14.65 15.22 10.70
N CYS A 556 -14.48 14.76 9.45
CA CYS A 556 -15.50 14.09 8.64
C CYS A 556 -15.17 12.60 8.41
N ALA A 557 -14.40 11.95 9.31
CA ALA A 557 -13.96 10.58 9.19
C ALA A 557 -14.41 9.67 10.35
N HIS A 558 -14.06 8.38 10.26
CA HIS A 558 -14.08 7.39 11.36
C HIS A 558 -15.45 7.07 11.94
N GLY A 559 -16.53 7.31 11.20
CA GLY A 559 -17.89 7.03 11.66
C GLY A 559 -18.41 8.00 12.73
N TYR A 560 -17.71 9.12 12.98
CA TYR A 560 -18.19 10.21 13.80
C TYR A 560 -19.34 10.96 13.13
N LEU A 561 -19.87 12.01 13.73
CA LEU A 561 -21.15 12.60 13.31
C LEU A 561 -21.16 12.97 11.82
N LEU A 562 -20.21 13.77 11.35
CA LEU A 562 -20.18 14.23 9.96
C LEU A 562 -19.85 13.09 8.97
N SER A 563 -18.93 12.20 9.36
CA SER A 563 -18.67 10.94 8.62
C SER A 563 -19.94 10.09 8.51
N GLY A 564 -20.76 10.06 9.55
CA GLY A 564 -22.03 9.34 9.59
C GLY A 564 -23.07 9.86 8.59
N PHE A 565 -22.94 11.09 8.12
CA PHE A 565 -23.75 11.62 7.01
C PHE A 565 -23.18 11.20 5.64
N LEU A 566 -21.86 11.14 5.50
CA LEU A 566 -21.18 10.82 4.22
C LEU A 566 -21.38 9.35 3.82
N SER A 567 -21.24 8.41 4.76
CA SER A 567 -21.28 6.99 4.44
C SER A 567 -22.72 6.49 4.21
N PRO A 568 -22.97 5.73 3.12
CA PRO A 568 -24.26 5.10 2.87
C PRO A 568 -24.63 4.03 3.91
N LEU A 569 -23.63 3.44 4.60
CA LEU A 569 -23.85 2.44 5.66
C LEU A 569 -24.45 3.03 6.94
N THR A 570 -24.39 4.35 7.11
CA THR A 570 -24.80 5.04 8.33
C THR A 570 -25.82 6.13 8.11
N ASN A 571 -26.03 6.55 6.87
CA ASN A 571 -27.03 7.54 6.49
C ASN A 571 -28.15 6.89 5.68
N HIS A 572 -29.21 6.49 6.38
CA HIS A 572 -30.43 5.92 5.79
C HIS A 572 -31.57 6.96 5.72
N ARG A 573 -31.24 8.25 5.66
CA ARG A 573 -32.24 9.33 5.56
C ARG A 573 -32.90 9.33 4.19
N THR A 574 -34.19 9.70 4.20
CA THR A 574 -35.02 9.85 2.99
C THR A 574 -35.33 11.30 2.67
N ASP A 575 -34.82 12.25 3.48
CA ASP A 575 -34.92 13.68 3.25
C ASP A 575 -33.71 14.18 2.43
N ARG A 576 -33.64 15.50 2.22
CA ARG A 576 -32.57 16.14 1.42
C ARG A 576 -31.12 15.92 1.92
N TYR A 577 -30.92 15.34 3.10
CA TYR A 577 -29.64 15.06 3.71
C TYR A 577 -29.22 13.59 3.62
N GLY A 578 -29.92 12.78 2.83
CA GLY A 578 -29.65 11.36 2.59
C GLY A 578 -29.81 10.96 1.14
N GLY A 579 -29.84 9.65 0.86
CA GLY A 579 -29.97 9.10 -0.47
C GLY A 579 -28.65 9.10 -1.25
N ASP A 580 -28.57 9.80 -2.36
CA ASP A 580 -27.37 9.87 -3.20
C ASP A 580 -26.22 10.65 -2.52
N LEU A 581 -25.04 10.64 -3.14
CA LEU A 581 -23.87 11.32 -2.61
C LEU A 581 -24.10 12.82 -2.39
N HIS A 582 -24.85 13.47 -3.29
CA HIS A 582 -25.15 14.90 -3.17
C HIS A 582 -25.99 15.21 -1.91
N GLY A 583 -27.00 14.39 -1.61
CA GLY A 583 -27.78 14.50 -0.37
C GLY A 583 -26.93 14.22 0.87
N ARG A 584 -26.08 13.19 0.83
CA ARG A 584 -25.20 12.81 1.95
C ARG A 584 -24.11 13.87 2.25
N LEU A 585 -23.61 14.57 1.24
CA LEU A 585 -22.64 15.67 1.35
C LEU A 585 -23.25 16.95 1.95
N ARG A 586 -24.52 17.20 1.79
CA ARG A 586 -25.17 18.47 2.09
C ARG A 586 -24.90 18.97 3.52
N PHE A 587 -25.12 18.16 4.52
CA PHE A 587 -24.93 18.61 5.90
C PHE A 587 -23.44 18.84 6.26
N PRO A 588 -22.51 17.94 5.94
CA PRO A 588 -21.08 18.20 6.11
C PRO A 588 -20.59 19.49 5.44
N LEU A 589 -21.07 19.79 4.22
CA LEU A 589 -20.73 21.03 3.52
C LEU A 589 -21.37 22.27 4.16
N GLU A 590 -22.65 22.21 4.59
CA GLU A 590 -23.29 23.30 5.34
C GLU A 590 -22.54 23.62 6.66
N VAL A 591 -21.97 22.61 7.32
CA VAL A 591 -21.13 22.81 8.50
C VAL A 591 -19.78 23.43 8.11
N PHE A 592 -19.14 22.91 7.05
CA PHE A 592 -17.86 23.43 6.58
C PHE A 592 -17.97 24.90 6.16
N ASP A 593 -18.99 25.28 5.39
CA ASP A 593 -19.25 26.66 4.97
C ASP A 593 -19.42 27.59 6.16
N ALA A 594 -20.24 27.19 7.14
CA ALA A 594 -20.47 28.00 8.35
C ALA A 594 -19.19 28.14 9.20
N VAL A 595 -18.34 27.11 9.25
CA VAL A 595 -17.03 27.19 9.90
C VAL A 595 -16.10 28.10 9.11
N ARG A 596 -16.03 27.95 7.77
CA ARG A 596 -15.16 28.75 6.92
C ARG A 596 -15.50 30.25 6.96
N GLU A 597 -16.81 30.58 7.05
CA GLU A 597 -17.27 31.97 7.15
C GLU A 597 -16.73 32.72 8.39
N VAL A 598 -16.50 32.02 9.49
CA VAL A 598 -16.03 32.63 10.75
C VAL A 598 -14.54 32.41 11.04
N TRP A 599 -13.91 31.49 10.31
CA TRP A 599 -12.48 31.22 10.43
C TRP A 599 -11.68 32.27 9.64
N PRO A 600 -10.56 32.81 10.16
CA PRO A 600 -9.79 33.86 9.48
C PRO A 600 -9.45 33.46 8.03
N GLU A 601 -9.63 34.40 7.11
CA GLU A 601 -9.49 34.15 5.68
C GLU A 601 -8.06 33.68 5.29
N ASP A 602 -7.06 34.22 5.95
CA ASP A 602 -5.64 33.92 5.73
C ASP A 602 -5.20 32.58 6.35
N ARG A 603 -5.99 32.01 7.27
CA ARG A 603 -5.68 30.71 7.89
C ARG A 603 -6.32 29.55 7.12
N PRO A 604 -5.57 28.46 6.87
CA PRO A 604 -6.11 27.30 6.15
C PRO A 604 -7.18 26.56 6.99
N ALA A 605 -8.16 26.00 6.26
CA ALA A 605 -9.13 25.06 6.76
C ALA A 605 -9.00 23.73 5.97
N THR A 606 -8.83 22.63 6.68
CA THR A 606 -8.71 21.28 6.11
C THR A 606 -9.88 20.40 6.52
N VAL A 607 -10.04 19.27 5.87
CA VAL A 607 -11.05 18.29 6.22
C VAL A 607 -10.43 16.90 6.26
N ARG A 608 -10.73 16.13 7.31
CA ARG A 608 -10.33 14.72 7.39
C ARG A 608 -11.50 13.83 6.99
N ILE A 609 -11.27 12.89 6.06
CA ILE A 609 -12.29 11.97 5.55
C ILE A 609 -11.86 10.51 5.69
N SER A 610 -12.83 9.58 5.74
CA SER A 610 -12.60 8.16 5.51
C SER A 610 -12.82 7.86 4.04
N ALA A 611 -11.72 7.64 3.29
CA ALA A 611 -11.78 7.43 1.84
C ALA A 611 -12.37 6.07 1.43
N THR A 612 -12.55 5.16 2.36
CA THR A 612 -13.27 3.90 2.21
C THR A 612 -13.76 3.42 3.57
N ASP A 613 -14.87 2.73 3.60
CA ASP A 613 -15.41 2.15 4.84
C ASP A 613 -14.90 0.72 5.08
N TRP A 614 -14.11 0.15 4.17
CA TRP A 614 -13.63 -1.24 4.21
C TRP A 614 -14.75 -2.28 4.40
N ALA A 615 -15.96 -1.96 3.97
CA ALA A 615 -17.15 -2.78 4.09
C ALA A 615 -17.98 -2.70 2.81
N GLU A 616 -18.64 -3.81 2.45
CA GLU A 616 -19.53 -3.87 1.28
C GLU A 616 -20.67 -2.84 1.39
N GLY A 617 -20.97 -2.16 0.29
CA GLY A 617 -21.98 -1.10 0.24
C GLY A 617 -21.56 0.22 0.91
N GLY A 618 -20.30 0.34 1.35
CA GLY A 618 -19.74 1.57 1.91
C GLY A 618 -19.26 2.56 0.85
N THR A 619 -18.60 3.63 1.32
CA THR A 619 -18.00 4.68 0.47
C THR A 619 -17.01 4.06 -0.52
N THR A 620 -17.20 4.35 -1.81
CA THR A 620 -16.30 3.91 -2.89
C THR A 620 -15.12 4.87 -3.07
N GLU A 621 -14.08 4.41 -3.75
CA GLU A 621 -12.91 5.25 -4.06
C GLU A 621 -13.28 6.45 -4.95
N GLU A 622 -14.21 6.27 -5.88
CA GLU A 622 -14.75 7.34 -6.74
C GLU A 622 -15.56 8.36 -5.94
N GLU A 623 -16.40 7.90 -5.02
CA GLU A 623 -17.12 8.78 -4.10
C GLU A 623 -16.18 9.58 -3.21
N ALA A 624 -15.08 8.98 -2.72
CA ALA A 624 -14.09 9.67 -1.91
C ALA A 624 -13.40 10.83 -2.67
N VAL A 625 -13.08 10.63 -3.95
CA VAL A 625 -12.56 11.71 -4.82
C VAL A 625 -13.61 12.81 -5.00
N ALA A 626 -14.88 12.45 -5.21
CA ALA A 626 -15.96 13.42 -5.35
C ALA A 626 -16.21 14.20 -4.06
N VAL A 627 -16.15 13.55 -2.89
CA VAL A 627 -16.21 14.19 -1.57
C VAL A 627 -15.08 15.21 -1.39
N ALA A 628 -13.84 14.79 -1.68
CA ALA A 628 -12.67 15.67 -1.57
C ALA A 628 -12.77 16.89 -2.48
N ARG A 629 -13.22 16.69 -3.73
CA ARG A 629 -13.46 17.78 -4.70
C ARG A 629 -14.53 18.74 -4.22
N ALA A 630 -15.65 18.24 -3.70
CA ALA A 630 -16.71 19.07 -3.16
C ALA A 630 -16.23 19.98 -2.02
N PHE A 631 -15.45 19.43 -1.07
CA PHE A 631 -14.86 20.25 0.00
C PHE A 631 -13.85 21.27 -0.54
N ALA A 632 -13.04 20.91 -1.54
CA ALA A 632 -12.10 21.84 -2.17
C ALA A 632 -12.83 22.99 -2.88
N GLU A 633 -13.92 22.72 -3.60
CA GLU A 633 -14.79 23.72 -4.23
C GLU A 633 -15.44 24.68 -3.21
N HIS A 634 -15.71 24.20 -1.99
CA HIS A 634 -16.19 24.97 -0.85
C HIS A 634 -15.07 25.67 -0.07
N GLY A 635 -13.80 25.52 -0.48
CA GLY A 635 -12.65 26.27 0.04
C GLY A 635 -11.79 25.54 1.06
N ALA A 636 -11.86 24.21 1.10
CA ALA A 636 -10.88 23.40 1.84
C ALA A 636 -9.50 23.49 1.18
N ASP A 637 -8.45 23.74 1.97
CA ASP A 637 -7.09 23.97 1.52
C ASP A 637 -6.28 22.68 1.37
N ALA A 638 -6.67 21.62 2.09
CA ALA A 638 -6.15 20.27 1.98
C ALA A 638 -7.14 19.24 2.54
N VAL A 639 -6.95 17.98 2.16
CA VAL A 639 -7.72 16.83 2.67
C VAL A 639 -6.78 15.87 3.40
N ASP A 640 -7.05 15.59 4.69
CA ASP A 640 -6.40 14.51 5.45
C ASP A 640 -7.11 13.19 5.15
N VAL A 641 -6.37 12.27 4.51
CA VAL A 641 -6.94 11.06 3.93
C VAL A 641 -6.73 9.87 4.85
N SER A 642 -7.74 9.56 5.64
CA SER A 642 -7.84 8.36 6.46
C SER A 642 -8.78 7.33 5.83
N THR A 643 -9.04 6.22 6.52
CA THR A 643 -9.98 5.17 6.08
C THR A 643 -10.65 4.49 7.26
N GLY A 644 -11.81 3.89 7.02
CA GLY A 644 -12.48 2.98 7.93
C GLY A 644 -13.04 3.58 9.20
N GLN A 645 -13.23 2.72 10.20
CA GLN A 645 -13.81 2.95 11.50
C GLN A 645 -15.28 3.44 11.49
N VAL A 646 -15.91 3.28 10.32
CA VAL A 646 -17.33 3.68 10.13
C VAL A 646 -18.26 2.63 10.67
N VAL A 647 -17.96 1.35 10.45
CA VAL A 647 -18.76 0.20 10.93
C VAL A 647 -17.88 -0.84 11.64
N PRO A 648 -18.41 -1.60 12.60
CA PRO A 648 -17.59 -2.54 13.39
C PRO A 648 -17.18 -3.81 12.64
N HIS A 649 -17.80 -4.09 11.49
CA HIS A 649 -17.51 -5.26 10.65
C HIS A 649 -16.59 -4.95 9.46
N GLU A 650 -15.88 -3.83 9.51
CA GLU A 650 -14.88 -3.48 8.50
C GLU A 650 -13.73 -4.49 8.44
N THR A 651 -13.14 -4.63 7.24
CA THR A 651 -12.02 -5.56 6.99
C THR A 651 -10.84 -4.85 6.31
N PRO A 652 -10.13 -3.94 7.02
CA PRO A 652 -9.04 -3.18 6.43
C PRO A 652 -7.83 -4.04 6.12
N ALA A 653 -7.21 -3.81 4.96
CA ALA A 653 -5.97 -4.47 4.56
C ALA A 653 -4.76 -3.72 5.14
N TYR A 654 -4.42 -3.96 6.40
CA TYR A 654 -3.30 -3.29 7.06
C TYR A 654 -1.93 -3.63 6.42
N GLY A 655 -1.02 -2.68 6.47
CA GLY A 655 0.35 -2.80 6.00
C GLY A 655 1.05 -1.45 5.95
N ARG A 656 2.35 -1.44 5.56
CA ARG A 656 3.14 -0.20 5.40
C ARG A 656 2.43 0.75 4.44
N SER A 657 2.15 1.97 4.88
CA SER A 657 1.49 3.03 4.08
C SER A 657 0.17 2.60 3.42
N TYR A 658 -0.64 1.78 4.12
CA TYR A 658 -1.82 1.11 3.54
C TYR A 658 -2.91 2.06 3.05
N GLN A 659 -2.98 3.29 3.59
CA GLN A 659 -3.96 4.30 3.17
C GLN A 659 -3.44 5.20 2.02
N THR A 660 -2.15 5.13 1.70
CA THR A 660 -1.52 5.97 0.66
C THR A 660 -2.16 5.85 -0.73
N PRO A 661 -2.63 4.67 -1.20
CA PRO A 661 -3.32 4.60 -2.50
C PRO A 661 -4.55 5.52 -2.58
N HIS A 662 -5.30 5.65 -1.48
CA HIS A 662 -6.45 6.54 -1.41
C HIS A 662 -6.02 8.02 -1.41
N ALA A 663 -4.92 8.36 -0.70
CA ALA A 663 -4.35 9.70 -0.73
C ALA A 663 -3.85 10.08 -2.13
N ASP A 664 -3.15 9.18 -2.80
CA ASP A 664 -2.68 9.33 -4.18
C ASP A 664 -3.85 9.60 -5.15
N ARG A 665 -4.89 8.78 -5.08
CA ARG A 665 -6.08 8.92 -5.92
C ARG A 665 -6.84 10.22 -5.68
N ILE A 666 -7.04 10.62 -4.43
CA ILE A 666 -7.70 11.88 -4.09
C ILE A 666 -6.86 13.08 -4.55
N ARG A 667 -5.55 13.06 -4.29
CA ARG A 667 -4.65 14.13 -4.70
C ARG A 667 -4.72 14.40 -6.20
N ASN A 668 -4.62 13.35 -6.98
CA ASN A 668 -4.53 13.46 -8.44
C ASN A 668 -5.93 13.55 -9.09
N GLY A 669 -6.96 12.92 -8.50
CA GLY A 669 -8.33 12.97 -9.03
C GLY A 669 -9.12 14.21 -8.64
N ALA A 670 -8.93 14.75 -7.44
CA ALA A 670 -9.60 15.97 -6.98
C ALA A 670 -8.77 17.25 -7.22
N GLY A 671 -7.44 17.11 -7.43
CA GLY A 671 -6.56 18.26 -7.65
C GLY A 671 -6.35 19.14 -6.41
N VAL A 672 -6.52 18.59 -5.21
CA VAL A 672 -6.38 19.26 -3.92
C VAL A 672 -5.15 18.73 -3.17
N PRO A 673 -4.40 19.57 -2.43
CA PRO A 673 -3.34 19.07 -1.56
C PRO A 673 -3.85 18.02 -0.57
N VAL A 674 -3.05 16.97 -0.31
CA VAL A 674 -3.43 15.92 0.63
C VAL A 674 -2.40 15.70 1.72
N ILE A 675 -2.92 15.34 2.90
CA ILE A 675 -2.15 14.83 4.03
C ILE A 675 -2.34 13.32 4.03
N ALA A 676 -1.27 12.56 3.78
CA ALA A 676 -1.33 11.10 3.85
C ALA A 676 -1.05 10.62 5.27
N VAL A 677 -1.84 9.65 5.74
CA VAL A 677 -1.68 9.02 7.05
C VAL A 677 -1.78 7.50 6.90
N GLY A 678 -1.43 6.74 7.91
CA GLY A 678 -1.63 5.28 7.98
C GLY A 678 -0.37 4.45 7.76
N ALA A 679 0.25 4.04 8.87
CA ALA A 679 1.47 3.23 8.91
C ALA A 679 2.64 3.79 8.06
N ILE A 680 2.77 5.10 8.00
CA ILE A 680 3.96 5.82 7.60
C ILE A 680 4.85 5.90 8.83
N SER A 681 6.08 5.36 8.78
CA SER A 681 6.91 5.18 9.98
C SER A 681 8.36 5.63 9.85
N SER A 682 8.87 5.78 8.63
CA SER A 682 10.25 6.18 8.38
C SER A 682 10.33 7.48 7.55
N TRP A 683 11.45 8.18 7.66
CA TRP A 683 11.73 9.33 6.81
C TRP A 683 11.82 8.94 5.32
N ASP A 684 12.22 7.72 5.05
CA ASP A 684 12.28 7.19 3.69
C ASP A 684 10.88 6.96 3.09
N ASP A 685 9.89 6.52 3.91
CA ASP A 685 8.49 6.52 3.51
C ASP A 685 8.02 7.91 3.09
N VAL A 686 8.28 8.90 3.94
CA VAL A 686 7.86 10.29 3.70
C VAL A 686 8.47 10.82 2.40
N ASN A 687 9.80 10.74 2.25
CA ASN A 687 10.48 11.21 1.05
C ASN A 687 9.98 10.51 -0.22
N SER A 688 9.77 9.19 -0.15
CA SER A 688 9.25 8.41 -1.29
C SER A 688 7.84 8.84 -1.70
N LEU A 689 6.95 9.10 -0.73
CA LEU A 689 5.58 9.52 -1.01
C LEU A 689 5.51 10.92 -1.64
N LEU A 690 6.32 11.86 -1.12
CA LEU A 690 6.39 13.22 -1.62
C LEU A 690 6.94 13.27 -3.06
N LEU A 691 8.06 12.62 -3.31
CA LEU A 691 8.70 12.61 -4.64
C LEU A 691 7.84 11.91 -5.68
N ALA A 692 7.17 10.82 -5.32
CA ALA A 692 6.23 10.13 -6.20
C ALA A 692 4.96 10.95 -6.50
N GLY A 693 4.68 11.98 -5.70
CA GLY A 693 3.48 12.80 -5.84
C GLY A 693 2.21 12.15 -5.34
N ARG A 694 2.36 11.28 -4.36
CA ARG A 694 1.24 10.58 -3.72
C ARG A 694 0.66 11.36 -2.54
N ALA A 695 1.41 12.33 -2.02
CA ALA A 695 1.00 13.22 -0.94
C ALA A 695 1.74 14.55 -1.01
N ASP A 696 1.23 15.55 -0.32
CA ASP A 696 1.88 16.87 -0.11
C ASP A 696 2.40 17.01 1.31
N LEU A 697 1.75 16.37 2.27
CA LEU A 697 2.13 16.27 3.69
C LEU A 697 1.99 14.81 4.15
N CYS A 698 2.75 14.44 5.17
CA CYS A 698 2.64 13.13 5.81
C CYS A 698 2.35 13.29 7.31
N ALA A 699 1.23 12.70 7.76
CA ALA A 699 0.84 12.68 9.15
C ALA A 699 1.28 11.37 9.83
N LEU A 700 2.02 11.52 10.92
CA LEU A 700 2.55 10.41 11.69
C LEU A 700 1.95 10.44 13.11
N ALA A 701 1.34 9.32 13.53
CA ALA A 701 0.76 9.15 14.86
C ALA A 701 1.71 8.38 15.79
N ARG A 702 1.73 7.05 15.68
CA ARG A 702 2.54 6.16 16.54
C ARG A 702 4.03 6.50 16.58
N PRO A 703 4.70 6.91 15.46
CA PRO A 703 6.08 7.36 15.53
C PRO A 703 6.27 8.53 16.49
N HIS A 704 5.36 9.52 16.50
CA HIS A 704 5.42 10.64 17.43
C HIS A 704 4.94 10.32 18.86
N LEU A 705 4.21 9.22 19.08
CA LEU A 705 3.96 8.72 20.45
C LEU A 705 5.20 8.05 21.01
N TYR A 706 5.91 7.29 20.18
CA TYR A 706 7.15 6.61 20.57
C TYR A 706 8.30 7.62 20.77
N ASP A 707 8.44 8.57 19.85
CA ASP A 707 9.51 9.57 19.84
C ASP A 707 8.94 10.97 19.55
N PRO A 708 8.75 11.81 20.56
CA PRO A 708 8.30 13.19 20.36
C PRO A 708 9.22 14.05 19.48
N HIS A 709 10.49 13.70 19.39
CA HIS A 709 11.52 14.39 18.60
C HIS A 709 11.81 13.70 17.25
N TRP A 710 10.93 12.81 16.81
CA TRP A 710 11.09 12.02 15.59
C TRP A 710 11.55 12.85 14.38
N THR A 711 10.99 14.06 14.19
CA THR A 711 11.36 14.91 13.04
C THR A 711 12.81 15.41 13.12
N LEU A 712 13.30 15.76 14.30
CA LEU A 712 14.70 16.16 14.51
C LEU A 712 15.64 14.96 14.34
N HIS A 713 15.24 13.78 14.84
CA HIS A 713 16.02 12.56 14.66
C HIS A 713 16.08 12.15 13.18
N ALA A 714 14.97 12.24 12.45
CA ALA A 714 14.94 12.03 11.01
C ALA A 714 15.83 13.01 10.22
N ALA A 715 15.97 14.27 10.70
CA ALA A 715 16.90 15.22 10.13
C ALA A 715 18.35 14.80 10.38
N ALA A 716 18.67 14.42 11.62
CA ALA A 716 20.02 13.98 12.01
C ALA A 716 20.46 12.72 11.26
N GLU A 717 19.57 11.72 11.10
CA GLU A 717 19.83 10.50 10.32
C GLU A 717 20.14 10.78 8.85
N GLN A 718 19.54 11.84 8.27
CA GLN A 718 19.77 12.27 6.90
C GLN A 718 20.90 13.29 6.76
N GLY A 719 21.57 13.66 7.86
CA GLY A 719 22.62 14.68 7.87
C GLY A 719 22.11 16.10 7.55
N TYR A 720 20.84 16.37 7.82
CA TYR A 720 20.23 17.68 7.55
C TYR A 720 20.29 18.59 8.77
N GLU A 721 20.97 19.74 8.61
CA GLU A 721 21.13 20.77 9.66
C GLU A 721 20.46 22.11 9.28
N GLY A 722 19.55 22.08 8.27
CA GLY A 722 18.91 23.28 7.74
C GLY A 722 17.77 23.83 8.61
N PRO A 723 17.23 25.00 8.26
CA PRO A 723 16.25 25.74 9.06
C PRO A 723 14.87 25.10 9.14
N ALA A 724 14.59 24.09 8.34
CA ALA A 724 13.29 23.39 8.37
C ALA A 724 13.16 22.40 9.52
N ALA A 725 14.28 22.06 10.22
CA ALA A 725 14.30 21.22 11.42
C ALA A 725 15.28 21.80 12.45
N PRO A 726 15.03 22.99 13.00
CA PRO A 726 15.97 23.66 13.91
C PRO A 726 15.91 22.99 15.29
N TRP A 727 17.07 22.52 15.77
CA TRP A 727 17.18 22.09 17.15
C TRP A 727 17.00 23.26 18.12
N PRO A 728 16.15 23.16 19.14
CA PRO A 728 16.08 24.15 20.20
C PRO A 728 17.47 24.44 20.79
N ALA A 729 17.78 25.70 21.05
CA ALA A 729 19.12 26.11 21.49
C ALA A 729 19.63 25.29 22.70
N PRO A 730 18.80 24.97 23.73
CA PRO A 730 19.21 24.12 24.86
C PRO A 730 19.52 22.67 24.47
N TYR A 731 19.00 22.17 23.35
CA TYR A 731 19.15 20.76 22.91
C TYR A 731 20.24 20.58 21.85
N ARG A 732 20.88 21.65 21.38
CA ARG A 732 21.89 21.57 20.31
C ARG A 732 23.07 20.65 20.61
N ALA A 733 23.41 20.46 21.89
CA ALA A 733 24.47 19.53 22.29
C ALA A 733 24.11 18.05 21.97
N GLY A 734 22.81 17.74 21.81
CA GLY A 734 22.31 16.41 21.49
C GLY A 734 21.96 16.19 20.01
N ASN A 735 22.33 17.10 19.10
CA ASN A 735 21.95 17.05 17.68
C ASN A 735 22.65 15.94 16.86
N ARG A 736 23.53 15.17 17.47
CA ARG A 736 24.20 14.02 16.86
C ARG A 736 23.78 12.75 17.59
N PRO A 737 23.48 11.67 16.84
CA PRO A 737 23.26 10.39 17.51
C PRO A 737 24.48 10.05 18.35
N PRO A 738 24.32 9.47 19.55
CA PRO A 738 25.42 9.01 20.33
C PRO A 738 26.26 8.04 19.49
N PRO A 739 27.59 8.08 19.57
CA PRO A 739 28.43 7.16 18.83
C PRO A 739 27.94 5.74 19.15
N THR A 740 27.51 5.03 18.09
CA THR A 740 27.13 3.62 18.22
C THR A 740 28.32 2.89 18.76
N GLY A 741 28.34 2.61 20.07
CA GLY A 741 29.35 1.79 20.69
C GLY A 741 29.46 0.50 19.89
N ARG A 742 30.59 0.22 19.32
CA ARG A 742 30.89 -1.11 18.80
C ARG A 742 30.54 -2.07 19.94
N ARG A 743 29.50 -2.84 19.78
CA ARG A 743 29.32 -4.03 20.59
C ARG A 743 30.55 -4.88 20.30
N ALA A 744 31.40 -4.99 21.29
CA ALA A 744 32.56 -5.86 21.30
C ALA A 744 32.13 -7.34 21.22
#